data_ab61a2488d1d295cb54c92add28ee928
#
_entry.id   ab61a2488d1d295cb54c92add28ee928
#
_cell.length_a   1.000
_cell.length_b   1.000
_cell.length_c   1.000
_cell.angle_alpha   90.00
_cell.angle_beta   90.00
_cell.angle_gamma   90.00
#
_symmetry.space_group_name_H-M   'P 1'
#
loop_
_entity.id
_entity.type
_entity.pdbx_description
1 polymer ?
#
loop_
_entity_poly.entity_id
_entity_poly.type
_entity_poly.pdbx_seq_one_letter_code
_entity_poly.pdbx_strand_id
1 'polypeptide(L)'
;MEIKSRKPVLRFAPAKAGFAFAGVLPLLVAAQAQAVEFSFADNEITGSIDTTISYGQLWRVQGQDKTNDDINTNDGNRNFDTGLVSEVFKITSDLEASYQNYGVFIRGTAFYDTQIMDKRNDYYDANSPAQPSQSAPRDNSFTRETRHKAGRDAQILDAYVYGNWDVGNMPVSGRFGKQVFNWGEGLFYRNGVNTTNPVDAAKFRLPGSEVKEVLVPVEALSFNIGLTDNLSMEAFYQWNWKETAIDPVGTYFSETDLFADGGNTAYSTQRALIPLGGLYSGLSAAGIGGLQGGRTVDGNGNIKVASVGPDINAKNDGQFGVAFRYIAEELNSTEFGFYFVNYHAKEPTIYADLGAYTGLDLGAIAGQAQGALTPQVQQAVAAQAGISVAALQAVLADPTLNPTLAAAYSNALTNAVTNATGGLATIDVANQVNVRREYVEDIRMYGFSFNTTVGNASVFGELSYRPNLPIGIAATNDLLGDLLTQAPQLAAGGIVNIGGQQVQLGDQIHNYTRVEAFNTSLGTIYNFGPSFGFDSLFGVAELASEHLRGDSLQYNSRNGTRYYAGRGNGSYISGYDRDDQVNKNAYGYTLVLSGTWNDVYAGVNLSPFAVFKHDFEGNSHQTGNFIEGRKAYTVGMRASYLNSLEAEIQYTEFYGAGQNNGARDRDNIGLNVKYSF
;
A
#
# COMPACT_ATOMS: atom_id res chain seq x y z
N MET A 1 -13.69 53.71 -4.80
CA MET A 1 -12.35 53.55 -5.40
C MET A 1 -11.59 52.52 -4.56
N GLU A 2 -11.84 51.23 -4.85
CA GLU A 2 -11.23 50.10 -4.08
C GLU A 2 -9.98 49.65 -4.80
N ILE A 3 -8.86 49.72 -4.12
CA ILE A 3 -7.57 49.25 -4.59
C ILE A 3 -7.45 47.76 -4.19
N LYS A 4 -7.68 46.86 -5.16
CA LYS A 4 -7.36 45.42 -5.00
C LYS A 4 -5.85 45.22 -5.12
N SER A 5 -5.21 44.92 -4.01
CA SER A 5 -3.81 44.44 -3.95
C SER A 5 -3.72 43.03 -4.55
N ARG A 6 -3.08 42.90 -5.71
CA ARG A 6 -2.70 41.63 -6.30
C ARG A 6 -1.39 41.16 -5.65
N LYS A 7 -1.42 40.03 -4.94
CA LYS A 7 -0.21 39.34 -4.53
C LYS A 7 0.53 38.80 -5.77
N PRO A 8 1.84 38.96 -5.89
CA PRO A 8 2.60 38.37 -6.99
C PRO A 8 2.64 36.85 -6.84
N VAL A 9 2.13 36.13 -7.81
CA VAL A 9 2.35 34.68 -7.97
C VAL A 9 3.72 34.51 -8.60
N LEU A 10 4.69 34.08 -7.83
CA LEU A 10 5.99 33.64 -8.36
C LEU A 10 5.76 32.37 -9.20
N ARG A 11 5.73 32.54 -10.50
CA ARG A 11 5.80 31.44 -11.46
C ARG A 11 7.28 31.08 -11.62
N PHE A 12 7.71 29.98 -11.01
CA PHE A 12 8.96 29.37 -11.40
C PHE A 12 8.76 28.70 -12.76
N ALA A 13 9.43 29.20 -13.78
CA ALA A 13 9.58 28.53 -15.04
C ALA A 13 10.49 27.30 -14.83
N PRO A 14 10.22 26.15 -15.47
CA PRO A 14 11.12 24.99 -15.37
C PRO A 14 12.40 25.28 -16.15
N ALA A 15 13.40 25.80 -15.48
CA ALA A 15 14.76 25.81 -16.00
C ALA A 15 15.27 24.37 -16.05
N LYS A 16 15.90 23.99 -17.17
CA LYS A 16 16.55 22.70 -17.36
C LYS A 16 17.60 22.50 -16.27
N ALA A 17 17.20 21.86 -15.17
CA ALA A 17 18.01 21.72 -13.96
C ALA A 17 19.10 20.63 -14.06
N GLY A 18 19.19 19.93 -15.19
CA GLY A 18 20.11 18.80 -15.37
C GLY A 18 21.60 19.16 -15.44
N PHE A 19 21.98 20.43 -15.62
CA PHE A 19 23.39 20.82 -15.77
C PHE A 19 23.96 21.65 -14.59
N ALA A 20 23.13 22.19 -13.73
CA ALA A 20 23.59 23.05 -12.63
C ALA A 20 24.11 22.25 -11.41
N PHE A 21 23.62 21.03 -11.19
CA PHE A 21 23.97 20.23 -10.00
C PHE A 21 25.36 19.58 -10.11
N ALA A 22 25.79 19.16 -11.31
CA ALA A 22 27.13 18.57 -11.51
C ALA A 22 28.28 19.58 -11.29
N GLY A 23 27.98 20.87 -11.34
CA GLY A 23 28.96 21.94 -11.10
C GLY A 23 29.00 22.44 -9.64
N VAL A 24 27.96 22.16 -8.84
CA VAL A 24 27.87 22.63 -7.45
C VAL A 24 28.45 21.60 -6.46
N LEU A 25 28.39 20.29 -6.78
CA LEU A 25 28.94 19.24 -5.93
C LEU A 25 30.44 19.44 -5.57
N PRO A 26 31.34 19.78 -6.53
CA PRO A 26 32.73 20.04 -6.21
C PRO A 26 33.00 21.29 -5.36
N LEU A 27 32.06 22.25 -5.36
CA LEU A 27 32.17 23.48 -4.56
C LEU A 27 31.70 23.26 -3.12
N LEU A 28 30.76 22.33 -2.91
CA LEU A 28 30.26 21.97 -1.57
C LEU A 28 31.27 21.09 -0.80
N VAL A 29 32.05 20.26 -1.49
CA VAL A 29 33.10 19.41 -0.88
C VAL A 29 34.30 20.24 -0.31
N ALA A 30 34.48 21.49 -0.73
CA ALA A 30 35.53 22.36 -0.23
C ALA A 30 35.16 23.12 1.05
N ALA A 31 33.88 23.13 1.46
CA ALA A 31 33.44 23.64 2.74
C ALA A 31 33.49 22.51 3.77
N GLN A 32 34.11 22.71 4.91
CA GLN A 32 34.00 21.78 6.03
C GLN A 32 32.53 21.72 6.43
N ALA A 33 31.93 20.55 6.24
CA ALA A 33 30.54 20.34 6.60
C ALA A 33 30.42 20.32 8.12
N GLN A 34 29.80 21.32 8.66
CA GLN A 34 29.39 21.38 10.06
C GLN A 34 27.99 21.94 10.12
N ALA A 35 27.15 21.35 10.99
CA ALA A 35 25.88 21.94 11.35
C ALA A 35 26.03 23.44 11.62
N VAL A 36 25.09 24.23 11.11
CA VAL A 36 25.11 25.67 11.36
C VAL A 36 24.62 25.91 12.79
N GLU A 37 25.56 26.02 13.71
CA GLU A 37 25.26 26.43 15.09
C GLU A 37 24.93 27.92 15.15
N PHE A 38 23.98 28.29 15.97
CA PHE A 38 23.64 29.68 16.24
C PHE A 38 23.37 29.90 17.73
N SER A 39 23.63 31.10 18.18
CA SER A 39 23.29 31.53 19.53
C SER A 39 22.82 32.99 19.52
N PHE A 40 21.84 33.30 20.37
CA PHE A 40 21.27 34.62 20.56
C PHE A 40 21.12 34.95 22.05
N ALA A 41 20.85 36.21 22.37
CA ALA A 41 20.58 36.69 23.74
C ALA A 41 21.69 36.26 24.73
N ASP A 42 22.93 36.62 24.45
CA ASP A 42 24.09 36.26 25.29
C ASP A 42 24.28 34.76 25.56
N ASN A 43 23.94 33.92 24.55
CA ASN A 43 23.94 32.45 24.56
C ASN A 43 22.82 31.83 25.42
N GLU A 44 21.78 32.55 25.78
CA GLU A 44 20.61 31.97 26.42
C GLU A 44 19.77 31.12 25.47
N ILE A 45 19.78 31.47 24.18
CA ILE A 45 19.16 30.67 23.11
C ILE A 45 20.27 30.08 22.27
N THR A 46 20.30 28.75 22.18
CA THR A 46 21.26 28.00 21.36
C THR A 46 20.52 27.06 20.43
N GLY A 47 21.10 26.82 19.28
CA GLY A 47 20.49 25.87 18.33
C GLY A 47 21.40 25.51 17.19
N SER A 48 20.94 24.56 16.37
CA SER A 48 21.60 24.07 15.17
C SER A 48 20.63 23.90 14.01
N ILE A 49 21.17 23.98 12.82
CA ILE A 49 20.49 23.58 11.57
C ILE A 49 21.39 22.55 10.89
N ASP A 50 20.88 21.33 10.77
CA ASP A 50 21.53 20.24 10.07
C ASP A 50 20.81 19.97 8.76
N THR A 51 21.54 20.01 7.63
CA THR A 51 20.93 19.81 6.31
C THR A 51 21.62 18.66 5.57
N THR A 52 20.83 17.77 5.01
CA THR A 52 21.29 16.69 4.13
C THR A 52 20.70 16.88 2.74
N ILE A 53 21.56 16.92 1.74
CA ILE A 53 21.17 16.88 0.32
C ILE A 53 21.54 15.50 -0.21
N SER A 54 20.61 14.86 -0.93
CA SER A 54 20.86 13.55 -1.52
C SER A 54 20.41 13.46 -2.97
N TYR A 55 21.12 12.62 -3.72
CA TYR A 55 20.81 12.20 -5.06
C TYR A 55 20.81 10.70 -5.11
N GLY A 56 19.75 10.09 -5.68
CA GLY A 56 19.62 8.65 -5.74
C GLY A 56 19.01 8.17 -7.05
N GLN A 57 19.39 6.96 -7.44
CA GLN A 57 18.85 6.26 -8.61
C GLN A 57 18.49 4.84 -8.24
N LEU A 58 17.40 4.33 -8.86
CA LEU A 58 16.99 2.93 -8.80
C LEU A 58 16.82 2.39 -10.21
N TRP A 59 17.43 1.25 -10.47
CA TRP A 59 17.44 0.61 -11.78
C TRP A 59 16.81 -0.77 -11.68
N ARG A 60 15.78 -1.05 -12.49
CA ARG A 60 15.26 -2.40 -12.68
C ARG A 60 16.25 -3.19 -13.53
N VAL A 61 16.64 -4.39 -13.05
CA VAL A 61 17.62 -5.25 -13.76
C VAL A 61 17.02 -6.54 -14.27
N GLN A 62 15.84 -6.92 -13.76
CA GLN A 62 15.09 -8.09 -14.20
C GLN A 62 13.92 -7.67 -15.10
N GLY A 63 13.72 -8.43 -16.20
CA GLY A 63 12.56 -8.22 -17.08
C GLY A 63 11.24 -8.55 -16.39
N GLN A 64 10.15 -7.98 -16.89
CA GLN A 64 8.80 -8.20 -16.39
C GLN A 64 8.41 -9.69 -16.47
N ASP A 65 7.91 -10.25 -15.38
CA ASP A 65 7.22 -11.53 -15.40
C ASP A 65 5.80 -11.32 -15.96
N LYS A 66 5.56 -11.83 -17.16
CA LYS A 66 4.26 -11.69 -17.83
C LYS A 66 3.11 -12.42 -17.15
N THR A 67 3.41 -13.31 -16.20
CA THR A 67 2.40 -13.97 -15.35
C THR A 67 1.96 -13.09 -14.18
N ASN A 68 2.67 -12.00 -13.91
CA ASN A 68 2.29 -10.96 -12.94
C ASN A 68 1.43 -9.90 -13.63
N ASP A 69 0.24 -10.31 -14.12
CA ASP A 69 -0.58 -9.56 -15.07
C ASP A 69 -2.02 -9.31 -14.60
N ASP A 70 -2.30 -9.41 -13.31
CA ASP A 70 -3.62 -9.08 -12.75
C ASP A 70 -3.97 -7.61 -13.04
N ILE A 71 -5.12 -7.43 -13.71
CA ILE A 71 -5.59 -6.13 -14.23
C ILE A 71 -5.79 -5.05 -13.13
N ASN A 72 -5.88 -5.44 -11.85
CA ASN A 72 -6.09 -4.54 -10.73
C ASN A 72 -4.85 -4.39 -9.82
N THR A 73 -3.69 -4.94 -10.22
CA THR A 73 -2.47 -4.90 -9.40
C THR A 73 -1.20 -4.70 -10.21
N ASN A 74 -1.27 -4.65 -11.53
CA ASN A 74 -0.09 -4.77 -12.37
C ASN A 74 0.41 -3.47 -13.02
N ASP A 75 -0.22 -2.32 -12.79
CA ASP A 75 0.23 -1.05 -13.35
C ASP A 75 1.70 -0.77 -12.99
N GLY A 76 2.09 -1.02 -11.74
CA GLY A 76 3.47 -0.84 -11.29
C GLY A 76 4.47 -1.75 -11.99
N ASN A 77 4.06 -2.97 -12.39
CA ASN A 77 4.91 -3.85 -13.17
C ASN A 77 5.03 -3.37 -14.63
N ARG A 78 3.90 -3.02 -15.23
CA ARG A 78 3.80 -2.69 -16.65
C ARG A 78 4.35 -1.31 -17.00
N ASN A 79 4.37 -0.41 -16.02
CA ASN A 79 4.86 0.96 -16.20
C ASN A 79 6.37 1.07 -16.36
N PHE A 80 7.12 0.01 -16.04
CA PHE A 80 8.59 0.03 -16.09
C PHE A 80 9.14 -1.20 -16.78
N ASP A 81 9.97 -1.00 -17.80
CA ASP A 81 10.85 -2.02 -18.34
C ASP A 81 12.20 -2.02 -17.60
N THR A 82 13.15 -2.85 -18.02
CA THR A 82 14.53 -2.81 -17.50
C THR A 82 15.16 -1.44 -17.76
N GLY A 83 15.82 -0.90 -16.75
CA GLY A 83 16.42 0.42 -16.80
C GLY A 83 16.12 1.29 -15.58
N LEU A 84 16.26 2.59 -15.74
CA LEU A 84 16.07 3.58 -14.66
C LEU A 84 14.59 3.72 -14.32
N VAL A 85 14.20 3.39 -13.07
CA VAL A 85 12.81 3.44 -12.59
C VAL A 85 12.55 4.58 -11.62
N SER A 86 13.60 5.14 -10.99
CA SER A 86 13.51 6.29 -10.09
C SER A 86 14.81 7.08 -10.13
N GLU A 87 14.71 8.41 -10.18
CA GLU A 87 15.84 9.34 -10.09
C GLU A 87 15.43 10.51 -9.23
N VAL A 88 15.98 10.57 -8.02
CA VAL A 88 15.49 11.44 -6.95
C VAL A 88 16.54 12.46 -6.53
N PHE A 89 16.11 13.72 -6.46
CA PHE A 89 16.80 14.80 -5.75
C PHE A 89 16.03 15.08 -4.46
N LYS A 90 16.71 15.08 -3.33
CA LYS A 90 16.09 15.25 -2.02
C LYS A 90 16.89 16.18 -1.11
N ILE A 91 16.19 16.94 -0.28
CA ILE A 91 16.75 17.74 0.82
C ILE A 91 15.97 17.47 2.09
N THR A 92 16.68 17.27 3.18
CA THR A 92 16.11 17.16 4.54
C THR A 92 16.85 18.09 5.46
N SER A 93 16.14 18.88 6.27
CA SER A 93 16.71 19.85 7.19
C SER A 93 16.08 19.71 8.56
N ASP A 94 16.92 19.63 9.58
CA ASP A 94 16.57 19.57 11.00
C ASP A 94 16.96 20.89 11.65
N LEU A 95 16.03 21.55 12.30
CA LEU A 95 16.24 22.74 13.14
C LEU A 95 15.95 22.37 14.58
N GLU A 96 16.91 22.57 15.45
CA GLU A 96 16.72 22.52 16.90
C GLU A 96 17.12 23.85 17.53
N ALA A 97 16.32 24.33 18.47
CA ALA A 97 16.66 25.49 19.28
C ALA A 97 16.20 25.28 20.73
N SER A 98 17.00 25.69 21.70
CA SER A 98 16.74 25.54 23.13
C SER A 98 16.92 26.85 23.88
N TYR A 99 16.08 27.05 24.89
CA TYR A 99 16.14 28.14 25.85
C TYR A 99 15.87 27.58 27.24
N GLN A 100 16.87 27.61 28.10
CA GLN A 100 16.81 27.01 29.43
C GLN A 100 16.38 25.53 29.37
N ASN A 101 15.23 25.18 29.97
CA ASN A 101 14.68 23.85 29.99
C ASN A 101 13.60 23.59 28.91
N TYR A 102 13.43 24.54 27.96
CA TYR A 102 12.49 24.42 26.85
C TYR A 102 13.24 24.35 25.52
N GLY A 103 12.61 23.72 24.55
CA GLY A 103 13.14 23.69 23.18
C GLY A 103 12.07 23.50 22.13
N VAL A 104 12.50 23.66 20.89
CA VAL A 104 11.70 23.41 19.69
C VAL A 104 12.51 22.55 18.73
N PHE A 105 11.86 21.59 18.10
CA PHE A 105 12.44 20.78 17.04
C PHE A 105 11.54 20.82 15.81
N ILE A 106 12.12 21.04 14.63
CA ILE A 106 11.42 21.07 13.36
C ILE A 106 12.25 20.30 12.33
N ARG A 107 11.65 19.30 11.65
CA ARG A 107 12.23 18.59 10.52
C ARG A 107 11.39 18.81 9.29
N GLY A 108 12.03 19.24 8.20
CA GLY A 108 11.41 19.39 6.90
C GLY A 108 12.12 18.52 5.85
N THR A 109 11.37 18.02 4.88
CA THR A 109 11.90 17.29 3.74
C THR A 109 11.23 17.71 2.46
N ALA A 110 11.97 17.68 1.34
CA ALA A 110 11.42 17.85 0.00
C ALA A 110 12.16 16.94 -0.98
N PHE A 111 11.44 16.39 -1.94
CA PHE A 111 12.03 15.57 -2.99
C PHE A 111 11.37 15.79 -4.35
N TYR A 112 12.07 15.37 -5.40
CA TYR A 112 11.60 15.36 -6.79
C TYR A 112 12.16 14.15 -7.51
N ASP A 113 11.29 13.30 -8.06
CA ASP A 113 11.62 12.14 -8.88
C ASP A 113 11.36 12.45 -10.35
N THR A 114 12.43 12.50 -11.17
CA THR A 114 12.34 12.85 -12.59
C THR A 114 11.61 11.78 -13.41
N GLN A 115 11.68 10.52 -12.99
CA GLN A 115 11.04 9.42 -13.74
C GLN A 115 9.51 9.47 -13.62
N ILE A 116 9.01 9.79 -12.43
CA ILE A 116 7.56 9.94 -12.21
C ILE A 116 7.04 11.27 -12.76
N MET A 117 7.84 12.37 -12.67
CA MET A 117 7.37 13.72 -13.01
C MET A 117 7.55 14.08 -14.47
N ASP A 118 8.68 13.71 -15.09
CA ASP A 118 9.11 14.25 -16.39
C ASP A 118 9.09 13.22 -17.52
N LYS A 119 9.03 11.91 -17.18
CA LYS A 119 9.05 10.83 -18.15
C LYS A 119 7.65 10.26 -18.38
N ARG A 120 7.52 9.54 -19.48
CA ARG A 120 6.41 8.63 -19.72
C ARG A 120 6.82 7.25 -19.23
N ASN A 121 5.84 6.47 -18.75
CA ASN A 121 6.05 5.09 -18.39
C ASN A 121 6.08 4.17 -19.63
N ASP A 122 6.51 2.93 -19.45
CA ASP A 122 6.70 1.94 -20.51
C ASP A 122 5.44 1.09 -20.76
N TYR A 123 4.28 1.51 -20.27
CA TYR A 123 3.04 0.75 -20.25
C TYR A 123 2.65 0.16 -21.61
N TYR A 124 2.79 0.94 -22.69
CA TYR A 124 2.41 0.49 -24.01
C TYR A 124 3.29 -0.62 -24.58
N ASP A 125 4.57 -0.62 -24.26
CA ASP A 125 5.52 -1.60 -24.78
C ASP A 125 5.28 -2.99 -24.20
N ALA A 126 4.82 -3.05 -22.95
CA ALA A 126 4.51 -4.28 -22.22
C ALA A 126 3.03 -4.70 -22.27
N ASN A 127 2.14 -3.87 -22.85
CA ASN A 127 0.70 -4.03 -22.80
C ASN A 127 0.15 -5.04 -23.82
N SER A 128 0.38 -6.34 -23.58
CA SER A 128 -0.13 -7.42 -24.43
C SER A 128 -0.56 -8.64 -23.58
N PRO A 129 -1.87 -9.03 -23.53
CA PRO A 129 -3.01 -8.31 -24.15
C PRO A 129 -3.22 -6.92 -23.53
N ALA A 130 -3.78 -6.01 -24.33
CA ALA A 130 -4.03 -4.66 -23.88
C ALA A 130 -5.05 -4.62 -22.72
N GLN A 131 -4.67 -3.95 -21.63
CA GLN A 131 -5.48 -3.71 -20.44
C GLN A 131 -5.52 -2.20 -20.15
N PRO A 132 -6.57 -1.65 -19.56
CA PRO A 132 -6.59 -0.27 -19.11
C PRO A 132 -5.71 -0.07 -17.89
N SER A 133 -5.04 1.09 -17.80
CA SER A 133 -4.38 1.54 -16.57
C SER A 133 -5.26 2.51 -15.80
N GLN A 134 -4.86 2.86 -14.57
CA GLN A 134 -5.55 3.88 -13.77
C GLN A 134 -5.42 5.29 -14.39
N SER A 135 -4.44 5.52 -15.25
CA SER A 135 -4.26 6.78 -15.98
C SER A 135 -5.01 6.84 -17.32
N ALA A 136 -5.83 5.84 -17.67
CA ALA A 136 -6.63 5.84 -18.88
C ALA A 136 -7.44 7.16 -19.06
N PRO A 137 -7.52 7.76 -20.26
CA PRO A 137 -7.05 7.25 -21.54
C PRO A 137 -5.56 7.53 -21.85
N ARG A 138 -4.80 8.13 -20.94
CA ARG A 138 -3.39 8.45 -21.12
C ARG A 138 -2.49 7.36 -20.56
N ASP A 139 -2.65 6.13 -20.97
CA ASP A 139 -2.07 4.93 -20.37
C ASP A 139 -0.54 4.92 -20.18
N ASN A 140 0.20 5.85 -20.79
CA ASN A 140 1.64 6.01 -20.62
C ASN A 140 2.01 7.18 -19.67
N SER A 141 1.13 7.59 -18.80
CA SER A 141 1.38 8.62 -17.78
C SER A 141 0.98 8.12 -16.41
N PHE A 142 1.53 8.76 -15.36
CA PHE A 142 1.09 8.53 -13.98
C PHE A 142 -0.12 9.40 -13.66
N THR A 143 -0.99 8.91 -12.77
CA THR A 143 -2.12 9.72 -12.28
C THR A 143 -1.62 10.96 -11.55
N ARG A 144 -2.49 11.97 -11.39
CA ARG A 144 -2.13 13.20 -10.70
C ARG A 144 -1.71 12.92 -9.25
N GLU A 145 -2.45 12.06 -8.57
CA GLU A 145 -2.25 11.67 -7.18
C GLU A 145 -0.91 10.94 -7.01
N THR A 146 -0.59 9.97 -7.88
CA THR A 146 0.71 9.30 -7.91
C THR A 146 1.86 10.29 -8.08
N ARG A 147 1.72 11.25 -9.00
CA ARG A 147 2.75 12.29 -9.24
C ARG A 147 2.93 13.21 -8.03
N HIS A 148 1.86 13.48 -7.27
CA HIS A 148 1.95 14.30 -6.06
C HIS A 148 2.57 13.56 -4.88
N LYS A 149 2.38 12.24 -4.78
CA LYS A 149 2.84 11.44 -3.64
C LYS A 149 4.21 10.81 -3.85
N ALA A 150 4.45 10.24 -5.03
CA ALA A 150 5.70 9.55 -5.36
C ALA A 150 6.64 10.35 -6.27
N GLY A 151 6.13 11.35 -6.99
CA GLY A 151 6.94 12.15 -7.91
C GLY A 151 7.56 13.40 -7.28
N ARG A 152 6.86 14.03 -6.36
CA ARG A 152 7.36 15.20 -5.62
C ARG A 152 6.54 15.46 -4.37
N ASP A 153 7.21 15.86 -3.31
CA ASP A 153 6.56 16.33 -2.10
C ASP A 153 7.46 17.32 -1.37
N ALA A 154 6.87 18.18 -0.55
CA ALA A 154 7.56 19.05 0.38
C ALA A 154 6.70 19.18 1.64
N GLN A 155 7.21 18.72 2.77
CA GLN A 155 6.44 18.67 4.01
C GLN A 155 7.30 18.88 5.24
N ILE A 156 6.64 19.32 6.31
CA ILE A 156 7.19 19.31 7.66
C ILE A 156 6.83 17.95 8.28
N LEU A 157 7.85 17.18 8.65
CA LEU A 157 7.75 15.92 9.36
C LEU A 157 7.52 16.20 10.85
N ASP A 158 8.58 16.22 11.65
CA ASP A 158 8.50 16.58 13.06
C ASP A 158 8.33 18.09 13.24
N ALA A 159 7.51 18.50 14.18
CA ALA A 159 7.37 19.87 14.61
C ALA A 159 6.77 19.92 16.03
N TYR A 160 7.60 20.01 17.03
CA TYR A 160 7.14 20.02 18.42
C TYR A 160 7.95 20.95 19.29
N VAL A 161 7.32 21.40 20.37
CA VAL A 161 7.97 22.04 21.49
C VAL A 161 8.14 21.03 22.61
N TYR A 162 9.21 21.17 23.38
CA TYR A 162 9.47 20.30 24.51
C TYR A 162 9.92 21.07 25.74
N GLY A 163 9.80 20.43 26.89
CA GLY A 163 10.29 20.96 28.15
C GLY A 163 10.70 19.86 29.10
N ASN A 164 11.67 20.18 29.99
CA ASN A 164 12.19 19.27 31.01
C ASN A 164 12.07 19.94 32.38
N TRP A 165 11.53 19.21 33.34
CA TRP A 165 11.29 19.72 34.69
C TRP A 165 11.64 18.66 35.74
N ASP A 166 11.91 19.11 36.95
CA ASP A 166 11.96 18.26 38.14
C ASP A 166 10.73 18.51 39.02
N VAL A 167 9.90 17.49 39.20
CA VAL A 167 8.73 17.56 40.07
C VAL A 167 9.03 16.76 41.34
N GLY A 168 9.52 17.45 42.34
CA GLY A 168 10.13 16.80 43.50
C GLY A 168 11.43 16.11 43.13
N ASN A 169 11.49 14.79 43.29
CA ASN A 169 12.66 13.98 42.87
C ASN A 169 12.43 13.27 41.53
N MET A 170 11.31 13.54 40.85
CA MET A 170 10.96 12.88 39.59
C MET A 170 11.32 13.79 38.40
N PRO A 171 12.23 13.37 37.52
CA PRO A 171 12.43 14.05 36.25
C PRO A 171 11.21 13.86 35.36
N VAL A 172 10.73 14.94 34.77
CA VAL A 172 9.58 14.96 33.86
C VAL A 172 9.99 15.64 32.58
N SER A 173 9.75 15.00 31.46
CA SER A 173 9.82 15.63 30.14
C SER A 173 8.48 15.60 29.44
N GLY A 174 8.18 16.64 28.66
CA GLY A 174 6.94 16.72 27.88
C GLY A 174 7.21 17.20 26.46
N ARG A 175 6.42 16.72 25.51
CA ARG A 175 6.42 17.17 24.11
C ARG A 175 5.00 17.47 23.65
N PHE A 176 4.86 18.54 22.87
CA PHE A 176 3.59 18.93 22.26
C PHE A 176 3.81 19.28 20.79
N GLY A 177 3.11 18.56 19.89
CA GLY A 177 3.19 18.77 18.44
C GLY A 177 3.35 17.48 17.65
N LYS A 178 3.81 17.62 16.42
CA LYS A 178 4.09 16.49 15.52
C LYS A 178 5.36 15.76 15.94
N GLN A 179 5.23 14.49 16.31
CA GLN A 179 6.33 13.70 16.84
C GLN A 179 6.21 12.22 16.50
N VAL A 180 7.33 11.52 16.57
CA VAL A 180 7.44 10.07 16.38
C VAL A 180 7.57 9.41 17.75
N PHE A 181 6.84 8.31 17.95
CA PHE A 181 6.96 7.40 19.08
C PHE A 181 7.65 6.13 18.63
N ASN A 182 8.69 5.73 19.34
CA ASN A 182 9.40 4.50 19.05
C ASN A 182 9.37 3.59 20.28
N TRP A 183 8.31 2.81 20.40
CA TRP A 183 8.08 1.85 21.48
C TRP A 183 8.32 0.42 20.99
N GLY A 184 8.81 -0.44 21.87
CA GLY A 184 9.16 -1.83 21.55
C GLY A 184 10.58 -2.00 21.04
N GLU A 185 10.92 -3.26 20.71
CA GLU A 185 12.29 -3.68 20.37
C GLU A 185 12.40 -4.28 18.95
N GLY A 186 11.28 -4.67 18.33
CA GLY A 186 11.26 -5.28 16.98
C GLY A 186 11.81 -4.34 15.91
N LEU A 187 12.64 -4.87 15.01
CA LEU A 187 13.38 -4.08 14.02
C LEU A 187 12.78 -4.18 12.60
N PHE A 188 12.42 -5.39 12.15
CA PHE A 188 12.13 -5.66 10.73
C PHE A 188 10.68 -6.05 10.46
N TYR A 189 9.91 -6.42 11.47
CA TYR A 189 8.57 -6.96 11.30
C TYR A 189 7.51 -6.04 11.88
N ARG A 190 6.38 -5.99 11.19
CA ARG A 190 5.23 -5.13 11.52
C ARG A 190 4.34 -5.81 12.57
N ASN A 191 3.40 -5.06 13.12
CA ASN A 191 2.47 -5.51 14.14
C ASN A 191 3.08 -5.85 15.50
N GLY A 192 4.32 -5.44 15.76
CA GLY A 192 4.91 -5.46 17.09
C GLY A 192 4.26 -4.45 18.04
N VAL A 193 5.02 -4.02 19.02
CA VAL A 193 4.62 -2.98 20.00
C VAL A 193 4.52 -1.60 19.35
N ASN A 194 5.38 -1.31 18.35
CA ASN A 194 5.39 -0.02 17.65
C ASN A 194 4.20 0.10 16.69
N THR A 195 3.13 0.75 17.14
CA THR A 195 1.85 0.86 16.40
C THR A 195 1.37 2.30 16.20
N THR A 196 2.03 3.28 16.82
CA THR A 196 1.50 4.64 16.92
C THR A 196 1.72 5.43 15.63
N ASN A 197 2.93 5.37 15.07
CA ASN A 197 3.25 6.12 13.86
C ASN A 197 2.93 5.33 12.60
N PRO A 198 2.23 5.94 11.63
CA PRO A 198 2.10 5.38 10.29
C PRO A 198 3.45 5.35 9.57
N VAL A 199 3.52 4.58 8.50
CA VAL A 199 4.68 4.47 7.60
C VAL A 199 4.33 5.08 6.24
N ASP A 200 5.28 5.78 5.63
CA ASP A 200 5.19 6.22 4.24
C ASP A 200 5.98 5.25 3.34
N ALA A 201 5.28 4.32 2.68
CA ALA A 201 5.91 3.32 1.84
C ALA A 201 6.57 3.95 0.60
N ALA A 202 5.98 4.99 0.02
CA ALA A 202 6.56 5.69 -1.13
C ALA A 202 7.93 6.28 -0.77
N LYS A 203 8.04 6.92 0.40
CA LYS A 203 9.32 7.46 0.89
C LYS A 203 10.31 6.36 1.27
N PHE A 204 9.83 5.25 1.84
CA PHE A 204 10.69 4.11 2.14
C PHE A 204 11.38 3.55 0.88
N ARG A 205 10.69 3.60 -0.27
CA ARG A 205 11.20 3.10 -1.56
C ARG A 205 12.14 4.05 -2.29
N LEU A 206 12.19 5.33 -1.89
CA LEU A 206 13.08 6.30 -2.52
C LEU A 206 14.55 5.92 -2.30
N PRO A 207 15.40 5.95 -3.34
CA PRO A 207 16.82 5.75 -3.17
C PRO A 207 17.41 6.70 -2.12
N GLY A 208 18.16 6.17 -1.16
CA GLY A 208 18.76 6.95 -0.08
C GLY A 208 17.79 7.46 0.99
N SER A 209 16.61 6.83 1.14
CA SER A 209 15.71 7.17 2.23
C SER A 209 16.27 6.77 3.60
N GLU A 210 15.90 7.52 4.62
CA GLU A 210 16.27 7.28 6.01
C GLU A 210 15.01 6.99 6.85
N VAL A 211 15.15 6.17 7.90
CA VAL A 211 14.01 5.80 8.78
C VAL A 211 13.30 7.03 9.35
N LYS A 212 14.04 8.10 9.65
CA LYS A 212 13.50 9.37 10.15
C LYS A 212 12.57 10.10 9.16
N GLU A 213 12.61 9.73 7.87
CA GLU A 213 11.76 10.28 6.82
C GLU A 213 10.56 9.40 6.51
N VAL A 214 10.63 8.14 6.90
CA VAL A 214 9.64 7.09 6.60
C VAL A 214 8.53 7.03 7.64
N LEU A 215 8.88 7.17 8.92
CA LEU A 215 7.89 7.23 9.99
C LEU A 215 7.15 8.57 9.93
N VAL A 216 5.82 8.51 9.81
CA VAL A 216 4.98 9.71 9.74
C VAL A 216 4.72 10.23 11.15
N PRO A 217 5.19 11.44 11.50
CA PRO A 217 4.93 12.03 12.81
C PRO A 217 3.44 12.34 12.98
N VAL A 218 2.95 12.12 14.20
CA VAL A 218 1.56 12.36 14.58
C VAL A 218 1.46 13.50 15.59
N GLU A 219 0.39 14.28 15.51
CA GLU A 219 0.11 15.37 16.43
C GLU A 219 -0.33 14.79 17.79
N ALA A 220 0.53 14.97 18.79
CA ALA A 220 0.32 14.40 20.12
C ALA A 220 0.90 15.26 21.25
N LEU A 221 0.36 15.07 22.43
CA LEU A 221 0.95 15.45 23.71
C LEU A 221 1.55 14.19 24.33
N SER A 222 2.79 14.25 24.76
CA SER A 222 3.45 13.14 25.44
C SER A 222 4.22 13.60 26.67
N PHE A 223 4.33 12.68 27.63
CA PHE A 223 5.11 12.86 28.86
C PHE A 223 5.95 11.62 29.12
N ASN A 224 7.14 11.84 29.63
CA ASN A 224 8.00 10.81 30.20
C ASN A 224 8.33 11.24 31.65
N ILE A 225 8.11 10.34 32.61
CA ILE A 225 8.26 10.59 34.04
C ILE A 225 9.14 9.50 34.65
N GLY A 226 10.27 9.87 35.25
CA GLY A 226 11.05 8.96 36.08
C GLY A 226 10.39 8.81 37.44
N LEU A 227 9.72 7.67 37.65
CA LEU A 227 8.99 7.39 38.89
C LEU A 227 9.94 6.99 40.04
N THR A 228 10.95 6.22 39.72
CA THR A 228 12.08 5.83 40.58
C THR A 228 13.35 5.79 39.76
N ASP A 229 14.48 5.49 40.37
CA ASP A 229 15.76 5.37 39.66
C ASP A 229 15.72 4.31 38.55
N ASN A 230 14.89 3.27 38.73
CA ASN A 230 14.80 2.10 37.83
C ASN A 230 13.47 1.98 37.07
N LEU A 231 12.48 2.84 37.36
CA LEU A 231 11.15 2.77 36.76
C LEU A 231 10.78 4.09 36.12
N SER A 232 10.44 4.08 34.86
CA SER A 232 9.87 5.22 34.15
C SER A 232 8.50 4.91 33.56
N MET A 233 7.73 5.95 33.31
CA MET A 233 6.43 5.91 32.66
C MET A 233 6.41 6.89 31.48
N GLU A 234 6.04 6.43 30.33
CA GLU A 234 5.69 7.25 29.17
C GLU A 234 4.17 7.20 28.93
N ALA A 235 3.59 8.34 28.55
CA ALA A 235 2.19 8.40 28.14
C ALA A 235 2.03 9.39 27.00
N PHE A 236 1.09 9.11 26.10
CA PHE A 236 0.72 10.03 25.05
C PHE A 236 -0.79 10.05 24.80
N TYR A 237 -1.25 11.18 24.24
CA TYR A 237 -2.56 11.34 23.63
C TYR A 237 -2.41 11.98 22.26
N GLN A 238 -2.88 11.28 21.21
CA GLN A 238 -2.88 11.74 19.83
C GLN A 238 -4.26 12.32 19.48
N TRP A 239 -4.30 13.53 18.91
CA TRP A 239 -5.56 14.22 18.57
C TRP A 239 -5.82 14.35 17.09
N ASN A 240 -4.98 13.77 16.23
CA ASN A 240 -5.16 13.77 14.78
C ASN A 240 -4.74 12.40 14.22
N TRP A 241 -5.71 11.70 13.61
CA TRP A 241 -5.43 10.42 12.99
C TRP A 241 -4.71 10.61 11.64
N LYS A 242 -3.82 9.66 11.29
CA LYS A 242 -3.15 9.60 10.00
C LYS A 242 -3.04 8.16 9.52
N GLU A 243 -3.14 8.00 8.22
CA GLU A 243 -2.98 6.72 7.55
C GLU A 243 -1.51 6.38 7.28
N THR A 244 -1.23 5.09 7.06
CA THR A 244 -0.02 4.62 6.38
C THR A 244 -0.18 4.91 4.89
N ALA A 245 0.75 5.65 4.31
CA ALA A 245 0.80 5.86 2.88
C ALA A 245 1.37 4.59 2.21
N ILE A 246 0.51 3.84 1.51
CA ILE A 246 0.94 2.70 0.70
C ILE A 246 1.58 3.20 -0.60
N ASP A 247 2.36 2.34 -1.27
CA ASP A 247 2.97 2.68 -2.57
C ASP A 247 1.89 3.18 -3.55
N PRO A 248 1.97 4.43 -4.06
CA PRO A 248 0.98 4.97 -4.97
C PRO A 248 0.87 4.15 -6.25
N VAL A 249 -0.34 4.12 -6.80
CA VAL A 249 -0.66 3.29 -7.96
C VAL A 249 0.29 3.55 -9.13
N GLY A 250 0.76 2.46 -9.73
CA GLY A 250 1.62 2.50 -10.89
C GLY A 250 3.09 2.81 -10.60
N THR A 251 3.50 3.00 -9.34
CA THR A 251 4.92 3.08 -8.97
C THR A 251 5.57 1.70 -9.01
N TYR A 252 6.90 1.66 -9.11
CA TYR A 252 7.65 0.41 -9.33
C TYR A 252 7.35 -0.71 -8.33
N PHE A 253 7.07 -0.39 -7.09
CA PHE A 253 6.76 -1.36 -6.04
C PHE A 253 5.27 -1.44 -5.68
N SER A 254 4.37 -0.75 -6.41
CA SER A 254 2.94 -0.86 -6.13
C SER A 254 2.43 -2.28 -6.37
N GLU A 255 1.62 -2.77 -5.44
CA GLU A 255 0.98 -4.09 -5.47
C GLU A 255 -0.56 -3.98 -5.53
N THR A 256 -1.10 -2.78 -5.70
CA THR A 256 -2.52 -2.52 -5.91
C THR A 256 -2.72 -1.35 -6.84
N ASP A 257 -3.70 -1.48 -7.75
CA ASP A 257 -4.09 -0.39 -8.65
C ASP A 257 -5.36 0.33 -8.15
N LEU A 258 -5.90 -0.06 -6.99
CA LEU A 258 -7.18 0.43 -6.48
C LEU A 258 -7.05 1.14 -5.14
N PHE A 259 -6.45 0.48 -4.15
CA PHE A 259 -6.52 0.91 -2.74
C PHE A 259 -5.26 1.65 -2.29
N ALA A 260 -4.68 2.43 -3.19
CA ALA A 260 -3.61 3.38 -2.92
C ALA A 260 -3.90 4.71 -3.64
N ASP A 261 -3.11 5.74 -3.33
CA ASP A 261 -3.23 7.04 -3.99
C ASP A 261 -3.04 6.91 -5.50
N GLY A 262 -3.99 7.43 -6.27
CA GLY A 262 -4.05 7.31 -7.72
C GLY A 262 -5.00 6.24 -8.25
N GLY A 263 -5.51 5.35 -7.40
CA GLY A 263 -6.53 4.36 -7.75
C GLY A 263 -7.88 5.02 -8.00
N ASN A 264 -8.59 4.62 -9.06
CA ASN A 264 -9.87 5.21 -9.41
C ASN A 264 -10.90 4.25 -9.99
N THR A 265 -10.48 3.15 -10.60
CA THR A 265 -11.40 2.24 -11.31
C THR A 265 -10.96 0.79 -11.19
N ALA A 266 -11.84 -0.08 -10.70
CA ALA A 266 -11.68 -1.53 -10.79
C ALA A 266 -12.09 -2.04 -12.16
N TYR A 267 -11.35 -3.01 -12.69
CA TYR A 267 -11.60 -3.61 -13.99
C TYR A 267 -11.77 -5.13 -13.89
N SER A 268 -12.48 -5.69 -14.89
CA SER A 268 -12.53 -7.13 -15.14
C SER A 268 -12.56 -7.38 -16.64
N THR A 269 -12.07 -8.54 -17.07
CA THR A 269 -12.15 -8.95 -18.48
C THR A 269 -13.38 -9.81 -18.73
N GLN A 270 -14.34 -9.28 -19.49
CA GLN A 270 -15.66 -9.85 -19.77
C GLN A 270 -15.94 -9.83 -21.28
N ARG A 271 -15.19 -10.61 -22.07
CA ARG A 271 -15.28 -10.60 -23.54
C ARG A 271 -16.65 -10.93 -24.09
N ALA A 272 -17.43 -11.76 -23.35
CA ALA A 272 -18.80 -12.11 -23.73
C ALA A 272 -19.76 -10.91 -23.77
N LEU A 273 -19.42 -9.81 -23.10
CA LEU A 273 -20.25 -8.59 -23.06
C LEU A 273 -19.95 -7.61 -24.20
N ILE A 274 -18.88 -7.82 -24.99
CA ILE A 274 -18.51 -6.91 -26.08
C ILE A 274 -19.69 -6.62 -27.03
N PRO A 275 -20.47 -7.64 -27.51
CA PRO A 275 -21.56 -7.38 -28.42
C PRO A 275 -22.70 -6.54 -27.83
N LEU A 276 -22.78 -6.45 -26.51
CA LEU A 276 -23.86 -5.75 -25.81
C LEU A 276 -23.59 -4.24 -25.60
N GLY A 277 -22.37 -3.76 -25.83
CA GLY A 277 -21.98 -2.38 -25.54
C GLY A 277 -22.85 -1.34 -26.26
N GLY A 278 -23.10 -1.55 -27.56
CA GLY A 278 -23.95 -0.65 -28.35
C GLY A 278 -25.42 -0.69 -27.90
N LEU A 279 -25.94 -1.88 -27.59
CA LEU A 279 -27.31 -2.07 -27.10
C LEU A 279 -27.46 -1.39 -25.72
N TYR A 280 -26.51 -1.61 -24.80
CA TYR A 280 -26.51 -0.96 -23.49
C TYR A 280 -26.55 0.57 -23.60
N SER A 281 -25.68 1.16 -24.43
CA SER A 281 -25.64 2.62 -24.61
C SER A 281 -26.96 3.16 -25.18
N GLY A 282 -27.58 2.46 -26.14
CA GLY A 282 -28.85 2.86 -26.70
C GLY A 282 -30.01 2.77 -25.71
N LEU A 283 -30.11 1.69 -24.97
CA LEU A 283 -31.21 1.45 -24.01
C LEU A 283 -31.05 2.39 -22.78
N SER A 284 -29.83 2.60 -22.28
CA SER A 284 -29.61 3.50 -21.15
C SER A 284 -29.87 4.96 -21.52
N ALA A 285 -29.50 5.40 -22.72
CA ALA A 285 -29.83 6.75 -23.21
C ALA A 285 -31.34 6.97 -23.34
N ALA A 286 -32.08 5.90 -23.62
CA ALA A 286 -33.57 5.93 -23.68
C ALA A 286 -34.23 5.73 -22.29
N GLY A 287 -33.47 5.52 -21.20
CA GLY A 287 -33.99 5.26 -19.86
C GLY A 287 -34.77 3.95 -19.72
N ILE A 288 -34.51 2.98 -20.57
CA ILE A 288 -35.24 1.70 -20.59
C ILE A 288 -34.89 0.84 -19.38
N GLY A 289 -35.90 0.35 -18.69
CA GLY A 289 -35.74 -0.59 -17.57
C GLY A 289 -34.98 -0.02 -16.38
N GLY A 290 -34.78 1.31 -16.30
CA GLY A 290 -34.04 1.94 -15.24
C GLY A 290 -32.52 1.89 -15.41
N LEU A 291 -31.97 1.52 -16.59
CA LEU A 291 -30.55 1.53 -16.87
C LEU A 291 -29.95 2.92 -16.66
N GLN A 292 -28.94 3.02 -15.78
CA GLN A 292 -28.36 4.30 -15.37
C GLN A 292 -27.22 4.77 -16.28
N GLY A 293 -26.74 3.88 -17.14
CA GLY A 293 -25.67 4.19 -18.08
C GLY A 293 -24.27 4.15 -17.43
N GLY A 294 -23.29 4.50 -18.24
CA GLY A 294 -21.88 4.48 -17.83
C GLY A 294 -20.98 3.94 -18.93
N ARG A 295 -19.78 3.46 -18.54
CA ARG A 295 -18.83 2.87 -19.47
C ARG A 295 -19.32 1.51 -19.97
N THR A 296 -19.09 1.24 -21.24
CA THR A 296 -19.32 -0.08 -21.84
C THR A 296 -18.04 -0.91 -21.83
N VAL A 297 -18.15 -2.14 -22.32
CA VAL A 297 -17.00 -3.02 -22.53
C VAL A 297 -16.17 -2.48 -23.67
N ASP A 298 -14.85 -2.42 -23.50
CA ASP A 298 -13.94 -2.02 -24.57
C ASP A 298 -13.71 -3.14 -25.61
N GLY A 299 -12.95 -2.84 -26.67
CA GLY A 299 -12.67 -3.81 -27.75
C GLY A 299 -11.85 -5.03 -27.30
N ASN A 300 -11.17 -4.98 -26.15
CA ASN A 300 -10.40 -6.07 -25.56
C ASN A 300 -11.23 -6.90 -24.55
N GLY A 301 -12.44 -6.45 -24.26
CA GLY A 301 -13.34 -7.10 -23.30
C GLY A 301 -13.21 -6.60 -21.89
N ASN A 302 -12.51 -5.50 -21.63
CA ASN A 302 -12.38 -4.95 -20.30
C ASN A 302 -13.59 -4.08 -19.96
N ILE A 303 -14.14 -4.30 -18.78
CA ILE A 303 -15.27 -3.55 -18.23
C ILE A 303 -14.86 -2.91 -16.90
N LYS A 304 -15.32 -1.67 -16.66
CA LYS A 304 -15.35 -1.10 -15.33
C LYS A 304 -16.27 -1.91 -14.42
N VAL A 305 -15.79 -2.27 -13.22
CA VAL A 305 -16.59 -3.02 -12.23
C VAL A 305 -16.97 -2.16 -11.02
N ALA A 306 -16.14 -1.19 -10.68
CA ALA A 306 -16.41 -0.25 -9.60
C ALA A 306 -15.63 1.04 -9.80
N SER A 307 -16.09 2.13 -9.18
CA SER A 307 -15.30 3.35 -8.99
C SER A 307 -14.70 3.35 -7.59
N VAL A 308 -13.47 3.83 -7.46
CA VAL A 308 -12.86 4.10 -6.16
C VAL A 308 -13.31 5.49 -5.71
N GLY A 309 -13.99 5.55 -4.57
CA GLY A 309 -14.45 6.77 -3.92
C GLY A 309 -13.52 7.28 -2.83
N PRO A 310 -13.86 8.40 -2.18
CA PRO A 310 -13.10 8.94 -1.05
C PRO A 310 -13.05 7.94 0.11
N ASP A 311 -11.96 7.97 0.86
CA ASP A 311 -11.73 7.12 2.01
C ASP A 311 -12.75 7.35 3.14
N ILE A 312 -12.99 6.30 3.91
CA ILE A 312 -13.69 6.36 5.19
C ILE A 312 -12.64 6.41 6.29
N ASN A 313 -12.22 7.62 6.62
CA ASN A 313 -11.18 7.85 7.61
C ASN A 313 -11.66 7.51 9.01
N ALA A 314 -10.73 7.04 9.85
CA ALA A 314 -11.01 6.88 11.27
C ALA A 314 -11.16 8.25 11.95
N LYS A 315 -11.82 8.25 13.11
CA LYS A 315 -11.96 9.46 13.94
C LYS A 315 -10.60 9.94 14.48
N ASN A 316 -10.51 11.21 14.81
CA ASN A 316 -9.27 11.80 15.30
C ASN A 316 -9.01 11.52 16.79
N ASP A 317 -10.04 11.33 17.57
CA ASP A 317 -9.98 11.11 19.03
C ASP A 317 -9.84 9.63 19.41
N GLY A 318 -9.57 9.35 20.68
CA GLY A 318 -9.50 8.00 21.21
C GLY A 318 -8.17 7.28 21.00
N GLN A 319 -7.13 7.97 20.54
CA GLN A 319 -5.80 7.38 20.34
C GLN A 319 -4.87 7.79 21.49
N PHE A 320 -4.47 6.84 22.31
CA PHE A 320 -3.59 7.08 23.45
C PHE A 320 -2.84 5.82 23.85
N GLY A 321 -1.75 6.01 24.57
CA GLY A 321 -0.96 4.90 25.09
C GLY A 321 -0.24 5.23 26.37
N VAL A 322 0.14 4.18 27.09
CA VAL A 322 1.00 4.23 28.26
C VAL A 322 2.03 3.11 28.20
N ALA A 323 3.25 3.42 28.57
CA ALA A 323 4.35 2.48 28.67
C ALA A 323 5.01 2.62 30.05
N PHE A 324 5.38 1.49 30.65
CA PHE A 324 6.26 1.42 31.81
C PHE A 324 7.53 0.71 31.42
N ARG A 325 8.68 1.28 31.80
CA ARG A 325 10.01 0.68 31.58
C ARG A 325 10.68 0.49 32.92
N TYR A 326 11.12 -0.74 33.17
CA TYR A 326 11.80 -1.13 34.41
C TYR A 326 13.19 -1.71 34.08
N ILE A 327 14.23 -1.15 34.71
CA ILE A 327 15.59 -1.62 34.60
C ILE A 327 15.90 -2.50 35.79
N ALA A 328 16.11 -3.79 35.55
CA ALA A 328 16.53 -4.76 36.56
C ALA A 328 18.06 -4.81 36.61
N GLU A 329 18.67 -4.06 37.51
CA GLU A 329 20.13 -3.96 37.65
C GLU A 329 20.79 -5.31 37.92
N GLU A 330 20.16 -6.12 38.76
CA GLU A 330 20.61 -7.47 39.13
C GLU A 330 20.54 -8.48 37.98
N LEU A 331 19.83 -8.16 36.88
CA LEU A 331 19.71 -8.97 35.69
C LEU A 331 20.49 -8.36 34.51
N ASN A 332 21.76 -8.02 34.71
CA ASN A 332 22.59 -7.34 33.72
C ASN A 332 21.98 -6.02 33.20
N SER A 333 21.32 -5.28 34.06
CA SER A 333 20.57 -4.06 33.69
C SER A 333 19.57 -4.30 32.55
N THR A 334 18.91 -5.46 32.58
CA THR A 334 17.85 -5.79 31.62
C THR A 334 16.70 -4.79 31.74
N GLU A 335 16.36 -4.15 30.64
CA GLU A 335 15.17 -3.31 30.53
C GLU A 335 13.96 -4.19 30.18
N PHE A 336 12.87 -4.02 30.92
CA PHE A 336 11.56 -4.61 30.65
C PHE A 336 10.57 -3.51 30.33
N GLY A 337 9.85 -3.65 29.21
CA GLY A 337 8.79 -2.74 28.77
C GLY A 337 7.41 -3.37 28.89
N PHE A 338 6.44 -2.60 29.39
CA PHE A 338 5.01 -2.98 29.44
C PHE A 338 4.21 -1.87 28.78
N TYR A 339 3.36 -2.22 27.81
CA TYR A 339 2.72 -1.27 26.93
C TYR A 339 1.21 -1.51 26.84
N PHE A 340 0.47 -0.42 26.77
CA PHE A 340 -0.93 -0.41 26.35
C PHE A 340 -1.15 0.72 25.36
N VAL A 341 -1.79 0.43 24.23
CA VAL A 341 -2.15 1.43 23.21
C VAL A 341 -3.57 1.16 22.72
N ASN A 342 -4.41 2.18 22.71
CA ASN A 342 -5.64 2.23 21.94
C ASN A 342 -5.41 3.10 20.70
N TYR A 343 -5.64 2.53 19.53
CA TYR A 343 -5.35 3.19 18.26
C TYR A 343 -6.37 2.82 17.19
N HIS A 344 -6.38 3.55 16.08
CA HIS A 344 -7.16 3.23 14.90
C HIS A 344 -6.26 2.63 13.82
N ALA A 345 -6.81 1.76 12.98
CA ALA A 345 -6.07 1.14 11.88
C ALA A 345 -5.36 2.22 11.04
N LYS A 346 -4.10 1.96 10.73
CA LYS A 346 -3.29 2.82 9.85
C LYS A 346 -3.32 2.32 8.42
N GLU A 347 -3.67 1.05 8.22
CA GLU A 347 -3.86 0.41 6.93
C GLU A 347 -5.34 0.14 6.68
N PRO A 348 -5.79 0.29 5.43
CA PRO A 348 -7.20 0.19 5.11
C PRO A 348 -7.69 -1.25 5.00
N THR A 349 -8.97 -1.44 5.24
CA THR A 349 -9.78 -2.55 4.75
C THR A 349 -10.61 -2.10 3.56
N ILE A 350 -11.18 -3.06 2.82
CA ILE A 350 -12.03 -2.78 1.65
C ILE A 350 -13.46 -2.56 2.12
N TYR A 351 -14.02 -1.45 1.70
CA TYR A 351 -15.42 -1.11 1.83
C TYR A 351 -16.05 -1.00 0.44
N ALA A 352 -17.21 -1.62 0.25
CA ALA A 352 -17.98 -1.44 -0.98
C ALA A 352 -19.42 -1.08 -0.66
N ASP A 353 -20.01 -0.21 -1.47
CA ASP A 353 -21.41 0.11 -1.38
C ASP A 353 -22.07 0.09 -2.78
N LEU A 354 -23.34 -0.26 -2.79
CA LEU A 354 -24.19 -0.20 -3.96
C LEU A 354 -24.84 1.17 -4.11
N GLY A 355 -24.53 2.10 -3.18
CA GLY A 355 -24.96 3.49 -3.19
C GLY A 355 -26.46 3.66 -3.34
N ALA A 356 -26.85 4.58 -4.19
CA ALA A 356 -28.25 4.84 -4.51
C ALA A 356 -28.80 3.98 -5.67
N TYR A 357 -28.18 2.82 -5.96
CA TYR A 357 -28.63 1.94 -7.02
C TYR A 357 -30.02 1.37 -6.70
N THR A 358 -30.99 1.64 -7.58
CA THR A 358 -32.40 1.35 -7.34
C THR A 358 -32.88 0.04 -7.98
N GLY A 359 -31.97 -0.67 -8.66
CA GLY A 359 -32.31 -1.89 -9.41
C GLY A 359 -32.84 -1.61 -10.80
N LEU A 360 -33.23 -2.69 -11.50
CA LEU A 360 -33.67 -2.67 -12.90
C LEU A 360 -34.99 -3.41 -13.10
N ASP A 361 -35.78 -2.89 -14.03
CA ASP A 361 -36.89 -3.66 -14.63
C ASP A 361 -36.33 -4.56 -15.74
N LEU A 362 -35.93 -5.79 -15.35
CA LEU A 362 -35.39 -6.77 -16.28
C LEU A 362 -36.42 -7.20 -17.35
N GLY A 363 -37.74 -7.10 -17.07
CA GLY A 363 -38.80 -7.41 -18.04
C GLY A 363 -38.83 -6.40 -19.19
N ALA A 364 -38.74 -5.10 -18.88
CA ALA A 364 -38.66 -4.06 -19.89
C ALA A 364 -37.38 -4.18 -20.73
N ILE A 365 -36.22 -4.49 -20.09
CA ILE A 365 -34.96 -4.74 -20.79
C ILE A 365 -35.06 -5.95 -21.72
N ALA A 366 -35.62 -7.06 -21.24
CA ALA A 366 -35.78 -8.28 -22.02
C ALA A 366 -36.66 -8.05 -23.26
N GLY A 367 -37.78 -7.31 -23.13
CA GLY A 367 -38.62 -6.95 -24.26
C GLY A 367 -37.91 -6.21 -25.36
N GLN A 368 -37.08 -5.24 -25.01
CA GLN A 368 -36.25 -4.46 -25.98
C GLN A 368 -35.13 -5.35 -26.57
N ALA A 369 -34.44 -6.13 -25.74
CA ALA A 369 -33.42 -7.06 -26.19
C ALA A 369 -34.01 -8.10 -27.18
N GLN A 370 -35.19 -8.59 -26.94
CA GLN A 370 -35.89 -9.49 -27.86
C GLN A 370 -36.11 -8.86 -29.24
N GLY A 371 -36.62 -7.62 -29.27
CA GLY A 371 -36.79 -6.88 -30.53
C GLY A 371 -35.49 -6.72 -31.31
N ALA A 372 -34.40 -6.35 -30.61
CA ALA A 372 -33.10 -6.17 -31.20
C ALA A 372 -32.44 -7.48 -31.70
N LEU A 373 -32.64 -8.59 -30.98
CA LEU A 373 -31.97 -9.88 -31.25
C LEU A 373 -32.73 -10.79 -32.20
N THR A 374 -34.08 -10.62 -32.36
CA THR A 374 -34.92 -11.46 -33.21
C THR A 374 -34.36 -11.63 -34.62
N PRO A 375 -33.97 -10.57 -35.37
CA PRO A 375 -33.43 -10.74 -36.72
C PRO A 375 -32.15 -11.54 -36.78
N GLN A 376 -31.27 -11.34 -35.80
CA GLN A 376 -29.98 -12.03 -35.73
C GLN A 376 -30.15 -13.52 -35.43
N VAL A 377 -31.01 -13.85 -34.48
CA VAL A 377 -31.33 -15.24 -34.12
C VAL A 377 -32.04 -15.97 -35.29
N GLN A 378 -32.97 -15.28 -36.01
CA GLN A 378 -33.58 -15.84 -37.23
C GLN A 378 -32.52 -16.17 -38.28
N GLN A 379 -31.59 -15.26 -38.53
CA GLN A 379 -30.52 -15.47 -39.49
C GLN A 379 -29.58 -16.64 -39.06
N ALA A 380 -29.21 -16.73 -37.80
CA ALA A 380 -28.34 -17.78 -37.27
C ALA A 380 -29.01 -19.16 -37.37
N VAL A 381 -30.29 -19.29 -36.93
CA VAL A 381 -31.03 -20.55 -36.95
C VAL A 381 -31.31 -20.99 -38.40
N ALA A 382 -31.70 -20.07 -39.30
CA ALA A 382 -31.90 -20.37 -40.69
C ALA A 382 -30.63 -20.88 -41.37
N ALA A 383 -29.48 -20.23 -41.09
CA ALA A 383 -28.17 -20.65 -41.61
C ALA A 383 -27.78 -22.05 -41.08
N GLN A 384 -27.97 -22.31 -39.81
CA GLN A 384 -27.71 -23.63 -39.21
C GLN A 384 -28.58 -24.73 -39.78
N ALA A 385 -29.82 -24.41 -40.11
CA ALA A 385 -30.78 -25.35 -40.72
C ALA A 385 -30.61 -25.47 -42.24
N GLY A 386 -29.72 -24.69 -42.88
CA GLY A 386 -29.53 -24.70 -44.33
C GLY A 386 -30.71 -24.15 -45.12
N ILE A 387 -31.52 -23.25 -44.55
CA ILE A 387 -32.71 -22.66 -45.15
C ILE A 387 -32.65 -21.16 -45.21
N SER A 388 -33.54 -20.53 -45.99
CA SER A 388 -33.64 -19.05 -45.98
C SER A 388 -34.37 -18.56 -44.73
N VAL A 389 -34.12 -17.30 -44.34
CA VAL A 389 -34.86 -16.63 -43.26
C VAL A 389 -36.35 -16.60 -43.53
N ALA A 390 -36.78 -16.42 -44.81
CA ALA A 390 -38.18 -16.45 -45.20
C ALA A 390 -38.82 -17.84 -44.97
N ALA A 391 -38.08 -18.93 -45.26
CA ALA A 391 -38.53 -20.29 -44.98
C ALA A 391 -38.66 -20.54 -43.45
N LEU A 392 -37.74 -20.03 -42.65
CA LEU A 392 -37.85 -20.08 -41.20
C LEU A 392 -39.10 -19.30 -40.71
N GLN A 393 -39.32 -18.10 -41.24
CA GLN A 393 -40.50 -17.29 -40.87
C GLN A 393 -41.83 -18.00 -41.21
N ALA A 394 -41.90 -18.73 -42.31
CA ALA A 394 -43.04 -19.57 -42.62
C ALA A 394 -43.25 -20.66 -41.57
N VAL A 395 -42.22 -21.34 -41.11
CA VAL A 395 -42.29 -22.33 -40.01
C VAL A 395 -42.72 -21.67 -38.70
N LEU A 396 -42.28 -20.46 -38.44
CA LEU A 396 -42.65 -19.74 -37.21
C LEU A 396 -44.12 -19.27 -37.24
N ALA A 397 -44.65 -18.98 -38.44
CA ALA A 397 -46.07 -18.65 -38.64
C ALA A 397 -46.99 -19.89 -38.50
N ASP A 398 -46.49 -21.06 -38.91
CA ASP A 398 -47.19 -22.35 -38.73
C ASP A 398 -46.19 -23.41 -38.20
N PRO A 399 -46.06 -23.53 -36.86
CA PRO A 399 -45.11 -24.46 -36.24
C PRO A 399 -45.38 -25.93 -36.56
N THR A 400 -46.56 -26.29 -37.14
CA THR A 400 -46.85 -27.65 -37.53
C THR A 400 -46.01 -28.09 -38.74
N LEU A 401 -45.51 -27.14 -39.54
CA LEU A 401 -44.64 -27.43 -40.71
C LEU A 401 -43.30 -28.05 -40.29
N ASN A 402 -42.73 -27.61 -39.19
CA ASN A 402 -41.50 -28.17 -38.59
C ASN A 402 -41.45 -27.84 -37.09
N PRO A 403 -42.09 -28.65 -36.23
CA PRO A 403 -42.14 -28.38 -34.78
C PRO A 403 -40.76 -28.36 -34.13
N THR A 404 -39.81 -29.18 -34.60
CA THR A 404 -38.41 -29.23 -34.08
C THR A 404 -37.68 -27.94 -34.35
N LEU A 405 -37.79 -27.39 -35.57
CA LEU A 405 -37.12 -26.14 -35.94
C LEU A 405 -37.79 -24.95 -35.24
N ALA A 406 -39.09 -24.91 -35.08
CA ALA A 406 -39.81 -23.90 -34.33
C ALA A 406 -39.35 -23.87 -32.85
N ALA A 407 -39.23 -25.05 -32.22
CA ALA A 407 -38.76 -25.22 -30.88
C ALA A 407 -37.25 -24.78 -30.74
N ALA A 408 -36.41 -25.17 -31.71
CA ALA A 408 -34.99 -24.76 -31.73
C ALA A 408 -34.84 -23.23 -31.79
N TYR A 409 -35.64 -22.57 -32.65
CA TYR A 409 -35.66 -21.11 -32.70
C TYR A 409 -36.12 -20.47 -31.39
N SER A 410 -37.25 -20.96 -30.83
CA SER A 410 -37.78 -20.44 -29.56
C SER A 410 -36.71 -20.53 -28.43
N ASN A 411 -36.08 -21.69 -28.34
CA ASN A 411 -35.01 -21.89 -27.34
C ASN A 411 -33.79 -20.96 -27.59
N ALA A 412 -33.37 -20.83 -28.86
CA ALA A 412 -32.26 -19.95 -29.21
C ALA A 412 -32.57 -18.48 -28.88
N LEU A 413 -33.77 -18.01 -29.20
CA LEU A 413 -34.21 -16.65 -28.91
C LEU A 413 -34.30 -16.41 -27.39
N THR A 414 -34.91 -17.32 -26.65
CA THR A 414 -35.03 -17.24 -25.19
C THR A 414 -33.66 -17.16 -24.55
N ASN A 415 -32.74 -18.03 -24.95
CA ASN A 415 -31.37 -18.03 -24.43
C ASN A 415 -30.63 -16.73 -24.78
N ALA A 416 -30.77 -16.24 -26.01
CA ALA A 416 -30.14 -15.00 -26.46
C ALA A 416 -30.66 -13.78 -25.65
N VAL A 417 -31.97 -13.71 -25.45
CA VAL A 417 -32.59 -12.62 -24.65
C VAL A 417 -32.19 -12.68 -23.19
N THR A 418 -32.22 -13.90 -22.62
CA THR A 418 -31.80 -14.08 -21.20
C THR A 418 -30.32 -13.64 -20.98
N ASN A 419 -29.44 -14.11 -21.87
CA ASN A 419 -28.03 -13.77 -21.79
C ASN A 419 -27.79 -12.27 -22.00
N ALA A 420 -28.47 -11.65 -22.97
CA ALA A 420 -28.36 -10.22 -23.21
C ALA A 420 -28.89 -9.39 -22.03
N THR A 421 -30.06 -9.74 -21.50
CA THR A 421 -30.65 -9.06 -20.33
C THR A 421 -29.73 -9.17 -19.13
N GLY A 422 -29.18 -10.35 -18.85
CA GLY A 422 -28.21 -10.56 -17.79
C GLY A 422 -26.94 -9.75 -17.99
N GLY A 423 -26.41 -9.74 -19.23
CA GLY A 423 -25.21 -8.97 -19.56
C GLY A 423 -25.41 -7.44 -19.45
N LEU A 424 -26.56 -6.91 -19.88
CA LEU A 424 -26.91 -5.50 -19.74
C LEU A 424 -27.02 -5.09 -18.26
N ALA A 425 -27.65 -5.96 -17.44
CA ALA A 425 -27.73 -5.76 -16.00
C ALA A 425 -26.31 -5.76 -15.36
N THR A 426 -25.44 -6.68 -15.80
CA THR A 426 -24.06 -6.77 -15.33
C THR A 426 -23.27 -5.49 -15.63
N ILE A 427 -23.41 -4.96 -16.86
CA ILE A 427 -22.75 -3.69 -17.24
C ILE A 427 -23.26 -2.53 -16.37
N ASP A 428 -24.56 -2.46 -16.13
CA ASP A 428 -25.17 -1.38 -15.36
C ASP A 428 -24.75 -1.43 -13.88
N VAL A 429 -24.93 -2.59 -13.22
CA VAL A 429 -24.50 -2.79 -11.82
C VAL A 429 -23.02 -2.43 -11.63
N ALA A 430 -22.16 -2.93 -12.52
CA ALA A 430 -20.72 -2.67 -12.47
C ALA A 430 -20.37 -1.16 -12.51
N ASN A 431 -21.15 -0.37 -13.25
CA ASN A 431 -20.95 1.07 -13.31
C ASN A 431 -21.36 1.84 -12.04
N GLN A 432 -22.25 1.26 -11.22
CA GLN A 432 -22.87 1.95 -10.09
C GLN A 432 -22.23 1.63 -8.74
N VAL A 433 -21.39 0.60 -8.68
CA VAL A 433 -20.69 0.21 -7.45
C VAL A 433 -19.56 1.18 -7.13
N ASN A 434 -19.45 1.57 -5.86
CA ASN A 434 -18.34 2.31 -5.31
C ASN A 434 -17.58 1.44 -4.31
N VAL A 435 -16.24 1.50 -4.38
CA VAL A 435 -15.34 0.90 -3.40
C VAL A 435 -14.50 1.98 -2.75
N ARG A 436 -14.11 1.79 -1.49
CA ARG A 436 -13.34 2.77 -0.70
C ARG A 436 -12.37 2.06 0.21
N ARG A 437 -11.37 2.78 0.67
CA ARG A 437 -10.55 2.40 1.82
C ARG A 437 -11.31 2.74 3.08
N GLU A 438 -11.41 1.80 4.02
CA GLU A 438 -12.03 1.97 5.33
C GLU A 438 -10.99 1.72 6.42
N TYR A 439 -10.91 2.60 7.41
CA TYR A 439 -9.97 2.50 8.51
C TYR A 439 -10.71 2.19 9.81
N VAL A 440 -10.51 0.96 10.30
CA VAL A 440 -11.25 0.42 11.44
C VAL A 440 -10.75 1.03 12.76
N GLU A 441 -11.68 1.42 13.63
CA GLU A 441 -11.39 2.14 14.86
C GLU A 441 -11.21 1.24 16.10
N ASP A 442 -10.62 1.81 17.15
CA ASP A 442 -10.58 1.27 18.52
C ASP A 442 -9.94 -0.14 18.62
N ILE A 443 -8.73 -0.27 18.08
CA ILE A 443 -7.89 -1.45 18.23
C ILE A 443 -7.07 -1.29 19.51
N ARG A 444 -7.09 -2.34 20.35
CA ARG A 444 -6.30 -2.38 21.58
C ARG A 444 -5.06 -3.24 21.38
N MET A 445 -3.94 -2.75 21.86
CA MET A 445 -2.68 -3.49 21.89
C MET A 445 -2.12 -3.52 23.32
N TYR A 446 -1.79 -4.70 23.77
CA TYR A 446 -1.03 -4.94 25.00
C TYR A 446 0.33 -5.47 24.61
N GLY A 447 1.39 -4.89 25.14
CA GLY A 447 2.76 -5.23 24.76
C GLY A 447 3.64 -5.54 25.94
N PHE A 448 4.61 -6.39 25.71
CA PHE A 448 5.73 -6.68 26.59
C PHE A 448 7.02 -6.71 25.78
N SER A 449 8.09 -6.15 26.31
CA SER A 449 9.41 -6.27 25.69
C SER A 449 10.50 -6.44 26.73
N PHE A 450 11.64 -6.92 26.27
CA PHE A 450 12.88 -6.90 27.04
C PHE A 450 14.07 -6.61 26.14
N ASN A 451 15.09 -5.99 26.73
CA ASN A 451 16.39 -5.78 26.11
C ASN A 451 17.49 -6.00 27.16
N THR A 452 18.49 -6.82 26.83
CA THR A 452 19.57 -7.17 27.74
C THR A 452 20.88 -7.32 27.00
N THR A 453 21.99 -7.13 27.70
CA THR A 453 23.32 -7.34 27.14
C THR A 453 23.93 -8.63 27.69
N VAL A 454 24.38 -9.51 26.80
CA VAL A 454 25.06 -10.77 27.15
C VAL A 454 26.40 -10.85 26.42
N GLY A 455 27.46 -10.52 27.11
CA GLY A 455 28.79 -10.42 26.49
C GLY A 455 28.80 -9.34 25.38
N ASN A 456 29.10 -9.74 24.15
CA ASN A 456 29.12 -8.84 22.99
C ASN A 456 27.77 -8.76 22.25
N ALA A 457 26.73 -9.42 22.78
CA ALA A 457 25.40 -9.45 22.21
C ALA A 457 24.46 -8.52 22.97
N SER A 458 23.71 -7.70 22.27
CA SER A 458 22.42 -7.15 22.72
C SER A 458 21.33 -8.12 22.28
N VAL A 459 20.57 -8.67 23.23
CA VAL A 459 19.46 -9.58 22.97
C VAL A 459 18.17 -8.90 23.35
N PHE A 460 17.23 -8.89 22.43
CA PHE A 460 15.94 -8.23 22.61
C PHE A 460 14.78 -9.14 22.21
N GLY A 461 13.63 -8.87 22.77
CA GLY A 461 12.39 -9.55 22.37
C GLY A 461 11.17 -8.73 22.71
N GLU A 462 10.10 -9.00 21.97
CA GLU A 462 8.80 -8.39 22.24
C GLU A 462 7.65 -9.34 21.93
N LEU A 463 6.55 -9.11 22.63
CA LEU A 463 5.26 -9.75 22.41
C LEU A 463 4.21 -8.66 22.36
N SER A 464 3.40 -8.63 21.32
CA SER A 464 2.20 -7.82 21.25
C SER A 464 0.95 -8.69 21.17
N TYR A 465 -0.10 -8.30 21.88
CA TYR A 465 -1.40 -8.95 21.86
C TYR A 465 -2.50 -7.95 21.50
N ARG A 466 -3.31 -8.30 20.52
CA ARG A 466 -4.48 -7.54 20.07
C ARG A 466 -5.72 -8.41 20.15
N PRO A 467 -6.66 -8.14 21.08
CA PRO A 467 -7.88 -8.95 21.22
C PRO A 467 -8.89 -8.69 20.09
N ASN A 468 -8.72 -7.65 19.28
CA ASN A 468 -9.70 -7.17 18.32
C ASN A 468 -9.08 -6.60 17.04
N LEU A 469 -8.04 -7.25 16.54
CA LEU A 469 -7.39 -6.84 15.29
C LEU A 469 -8.34 -7.03 14.10
N PRO A 470 -8.63 -6.00 13.27
CA PRO A 470 -9.37 -6.18 12.04
C PRO A 470 -8.47 -6.81 10.96
N ILE A 471 -8.98 -7.86 10.33
CA ILE A 471 -8.34 -8.51 9.18
C ILE A 471 -9.31 -8.60 8.01
N GLY A 472 -8.81 -8.51 6.78
CA GLY A 472 -9.61 -8.65 5.58
C GLY A 472 -10.12 -10.08 5.40
N ILE A 473 -11.27 -10.25 4.73
CA ILE A 473 -11.92 -11.53 4.47
C ILE A 473 -11.60 -12.01 3.06
N ALA A 474 -12.22 -11.40 2.05
CA ALA A 474 -12.10 -11.79 0.66
C ALA A 474 -11.10 -10.93 -0.10
N ALA A 475 -10.44 -11.50 -1.09
CA ALA A 475 -9.60 -10.74 -2.03
C ALA A 475 -10.47 -9.82 -2.90
N THR A 476 -9.88 -8.74 -3.41
CA THR A 476 -10.55 -7.81 -4.32
C THR A 476 -11.19 -8.51 -5.51
N ASN A 477 -10.45 -9.39 -6.17
CA ASN A 477 -10.96 -10.10 -7.35
C ASN A 477 -12.12 -11.06 -7.04
N ASP A 478 -12.17 -11.63 -5.82
CA ASP A 478 -13.29 -12.45 -5.38
C ASP A 478 -14.55 -11.60 -5.17
N LEU A 479 -14.44 -10.43 -4.55
CA LEU A 479 -15.54 -9.49 -4.39
C LEU A 479 -16.09 -9.05 -5.75
N LEU A 480 -15.21 -8.71 -6.69
CA LEU A 480 -15.59 -8.32 -8.05
C LEU A 480 -16.24 -9.47 -8.82
N GLY A 481 -15.70 -10.68 -8.69
CA GLY A 481 -16.24 -11.89 -9.32
C GLY A 481 -17.62 -12.27 -8.79
N ASP A 482 -17.82 -12.23 -7.47
CA ASP A 482 -19.11 -12.48 -6.83
C ASP A 482 -20.16 -11.45 -7.29
N LEU A 483 -19.78 -10.17 -7.36
CA LEU A 483 -20.66 -9.10 -7.85
C LEU A 483 -21.09 -9.33 -9.29
N LEU A 484 -20.13 -9.52 -10.21
CA LEU A 484 -20.42 -9.65 -11.64
C LEU A 484 -21.27 -10.87 -11.95
N THR A 485 -21.01 -11.98 -11.28
CA THR A 485 -21.73 -13.24 -11.55
C THR A 485 -23.18 -13.19 -11.07
N GLN A 486 -23.47 -12.39 -10.04
CA GLN A 486 -24.79 -12.26 -9.43
C GLN A 486 -25.47 -10.93 -9.76
N ALA A 487 -24.87 -10.10 -10.60
CA ALA A 487 -25.37 -8.77 -10.94
C ALA A 487 -26.83 -8.77 -11.46
N PRO A 488 -27.27 -9.72 -12.29
CA PRO A 488 -28.70 -9.77 -12.73
C PRO A 488 -29.67 -10.03 -11.57
N GLN A 489 -29.29 -10.90 -10.61
CA GLN A 489 -30.11 -11.19 -9.44
C GLN A 489 -30.20 -9.99 -8.52
N LEU A 490 -29.05 -9.31 -8.27
CA LEU A 490 -28.98 -8.10 -7.48
C LEU A 490 -29.80 -6.97 -8.13
N ALA A 491 -29.65 -6.77 -9.44
CA ALA A 491 -30.39 -5.76 -10.20
C ALA A 491 -31.90 -5.95 -10.14
N ALA A 492 -32.35 -7.18 -10.05
CA ALA A 492 -33.77 -7.54 -9.85
C ALA A 492 -34.26 -7.32 -8.40
N GLY A 493 -33.41 -6.82 -7.49
CA GLY A 493 -33.73 -6.65 -6.07
C GLY A 493 -33.59 -7.93 -5.23
N GLY A 494 -32.90 -8.94 -5.73
CA GLY A 494 -32.64 -10.19 -5.01
C GLY A 494 -31.44 -10.04 -4.03
N ILE A 495 -31.42 -10.94 -3.03
CA ILE A 495 -30.27 -11.05 -2.08
C ILE A 495 -29.20 -11.93 -2.74
N VAL A 496 -27.95 -11.46 -2.69
CA VAL A 496 -26.78 -12.15 -3.25
C VAL A 496 -25.71 -12.34 -2.17
N ASN A 497 -24.75 -13.23 -2.42
CA ASN A 497 -23.62 -13.46 -1.52
C ASN A 497 -22.35 -12.83 -2.14
N ILE A 498 -21.82 -11.79 -1.51
CA ILE A 498 -20.57 -11.13 -1.93
C ILE A 498 -19.56 -11.20 -0.77
N GLY A 499 -18.43 -11.89 -0.98
CA GLY A 499 -17.42 -12.05 0.05
C GLY A 499 -17.93 -12.71 1.34
N GLY A 500 -18.91 -13.60 1.24
CA GLY A 500 -19.55 -14.28 2.38
C GLY A 500 -20.66 -13.50 3.08
N GLN A 501 -20.96 -12.28 2.65
CA GLN A 501 -22.01 -11.44 3.22
C GLN A 501 -23.29 -11.50 2.34
N GLN A 502 -24.45 -11.52 2.99
CA GLN A 502 -25.73 -11.41 2.29
C GLN A 502 -25.99 -9.93 1.98
N VAL A 503 -26.13 -9.61 0.70
CA VAL A 503 -26.16 -8.24 0.18
C VAL A 503 -27.39 -8.04 -0.70
N GLN A 504 -28.07 -6.94 -0.52
CA GLN A 504 -29.17 -6.45 -1.38
C GLN A 504 -28.92 -5.03 -1.86
N LEU A 505 -29.82 -4.50 -2.67
CA LEU A 505 -29.72 -3.11 -3.16
C LEU A 505 -29.64 -2.12 -1.99
N GLY A 506 -28.67 -1.19 -2.06
CA GLY A 506 -28.45 -0.17 -1.05
C GLY A 506 -27.60 -0.60 0.14
N ASP A 507 -27.24 -1.88 0.23
CA ASP A 507 -26.39 -2.37 1.31
C ASP A 507 -24.93 -1.98 1.14
N GLN A 508 -24.20 -2.08 2.25
CA GLN A 508 -22.79 -1.81 2.39
C GLN A 508 -22.04 -3.10 2.77
N ILE A 509 -20.82 -3.22 2.28
CA ILE A 509 -19.98 -4.40 2.48
C ILE A 509 -18.71 -3.96 3.20
N HIS A 510 -18.58 -4.40 4.47
CA HIS A 510 -17.35 -4.22 5.25
C HIS A 510 -16.52 -5.51 5.14
N ASN A 511 -15.49 -5.49 4.31
CA ASN A 511 -14.70 -6.69 4.02
C ASN A 511 -13.63 -6.96 5.10
N TYR A 512 -14.04 -6.97 6.36
CA TYR A 512 -13.18 -7.34 7.47
C TYR A 512 -13.92 -8.06 8.59
N THR A 513 -13.18 -8.75 9.43
CA THR A 513 -13.61 -9.30 10.71
C THR A 513 -12.58 -8.99 11.79
N ARG A 514 -12.97 -9.08 13.06
CA ARG A 514 -12.05 -8.88 14.19
C ARG A 514 -11.61 -10.23 14.75
N VAL A 515 -10.31 -10.38 14.95
CA VAL A 515 -9.70 -11.59 15.48
C VAL A 515 -8.77 -11.24 16.65
N GLU A 516 -8.39 -12.25 17.42
CA GLU A 516 -7.27 -12.14 18.36
C GLU A 516 -5.95 -12.35 17.60
N ALA A 517 -4.95 -11.51 17.84
CA ALA A 517 -3.65 -11.62 17.21
C ALA A 517 -2.53 -11.48 18.23
N PHE A 518 -1.52 -12.36 18.11
CA PHE A 518 -0.25 -12.30 18.83
C PHE A 518 0.86 -12.14 17.81
N ASN A 519 1.74 -11.17 18.02
CA ASN A 519 2.97 -11.04 17.25
C ASN A 519 4.15 -11.10 18.21
N THR A 520 5.16 -11.87 17.84
CA THR A 520 6.39 -12.00 18.64
C THR A 520 7.60 -11.67 17.78
N SER A 521 8.61 -11.12 18.42
CA SER A 521 9.93 -10.90 17.85
C SER A 521 10.98 -11.30 18.89
N LEU A 522 12.03 -11.96 18.44
CA LEU A 522 13.23 -12.27 19.23
C LEU A 522 14.45 -12.00 18.36
N GLY A 523 15.34 -11.16 18.83
CA GLY A 523 16.50 -10.78 18.03
C GLY A 523 17.76 -10.56 18.85
N THR A 524 18.84 -10.39 18.12
CA THR A 524 20.14 -10.06 18.68
C THR A 524 20.92 -9.15 17.73
N ILE A 525 21.67 -8.23 18.33
CA ILE A 525 22.73 -7.49 17.66
C ILE A 525 24.04 -7.97 18.27
N TYR A 526 24.91 -8.57 17.45
CA TYR A 526 26.19 -9.12 17.91
C TYR A 526 27.35 -8.34 17.34
N ASN A 527 28.20 -7.84 18.21
CA ASN A 527 29.44 -7.17 17.84
C ASN A 527 30.60 -8.17 17.84
N PHE A 528 31.09 -8.52 16.65
CA PHE A 528 32.23 -9.42 16.46
C PHE A 528 33.57 -8.71 16.71
N GLY A 529 33.57 -7.38 16.83
CA GLY A 529 34.79 -6.57 16.90
C GLY A 529 35.62 -6.63 15.60
N PRO A 530 36.93 -6.41 15.69
CA PRO A 530 37.85 -6.63 14.56
C PRO A 530 37.91 -8.09 14.19
N SER A 531 37.33 -8.47 13.06
CA SER A 531 37.21 -9.87 12.63
C SER A 531 37.22 -9.99 11.11
N PHE A 532 37.74 -11.06 10.58
CA PHE A 532 37.80 -11.36 9.14
C PHE A 532 38.45 -10.26 8.29
N GLY A 533 39.36 -9.49 8.88
CA GLY A 533 40.06 -8.39 8.20
C GLY A 533 39.29 -7.05 8.20
N PHE A 534 38.13 -6.98 8.82
CA PHE A 534 37.42 -5.74 9.11
C PHE A 534 37.95 -5.11 10.42
N ASP A 535 37.94 -3.78 10.49
CA ASP A 535 38.19 -3.05 11.74
C ASP A 535 37.03 -3.15 12.71
N SER A 536 35.79 -3.28 12.17
CA SER A 536 34.60 -3.63 12.93
C SER A 536 33.68 -4.51 12.09
N LEU A 537 33.05 -5.47 12.75
CA LEU A 537 32.04 -6.34 12.13
C LEU A 537 30.89 -6.52 13.11
N PHE A 538 29.67 -6.35 12.66
CA PHE A 538 28.48 -6.65 13.44
C PHE A 538 27.45 -7.41 12.62
N GLY A 539 26.63 -8.16 13.32
CA GLY A 539 25.49 -8.89 12.74
C GLY A 539 24.22 -8.60 13.52
N VAL A 540 23.10 -8.63 12.82
CA VAL A 540 21.75 -8.58 13.39
C VAL A 540 20.98 -9.78 12.92
N ALA A 541 20.25 -10.41 13.84
CA ALA A 541 19.31 -11.49 13.52
C ALA A 541 18.01 -11.23 14.27
N GLU A 542 16.89 -11.36 13.57
CA GLU A 542 15.55 -11.29 14.16
C GLU A 542 14.68 -12.40 13.61
N LEU A 543 14.04 -13.15 14.52
CA LEU A 543 13.01 -14.14 14.24
C LEU A 543 11.67 -13.58 14.68
N ALA A 544 10.67 -13.59 13.82
CA ALA A 544 9.36 -13.05 14.13
C ALA A 544 8.23 -14.03 13.77
N SER A 545 7.10 -13.88 14.45
CA SER A 545 5.92 -14.69 14.20
C SER A 545 4.61 -13.89 14.34
N GLU A 546 3.58 -14.37 13.65
CA GLU A 546 2.21 -13.92 13.77
C GLU A 546 1.30 -15.10 14.08
N HIS A 547 0.37 -14.92 15.03
CA HIS A 547 -0.58 -15.94 15.43
C HIS A 547 -1.98 -15.33 15.51
N LEU A 548 -2.88 -15.79 14.65
CA LEU A 548 -4.29 -15.39 14.64
C LEU A 548 -5.14 -16.41 15.38
N ARG A 549 -6.05 -15.96 16.24
CA ARG A 549 -6.91 -16.78 17.10
C ARG A 549 -8.34 -16.21 17.10
N GLY A 550 -9.27 -16.99 17.66
CA GLY A 550 -10.66 -16.57 17.83
C GLY A 550 -11.54 -16.65 16.58
N ASP A 551 -10.98 -17.09 15.46
CA ASP A 551 -11.70 -17.22 14.19
C ASP A 551 -11.24 -18.48 13.42
N SER A 552 -12.11 -19.03 12.55
CA SER A 552 -11.77 -20.16 11.69
C SER A 552 -10.92 -19.76 10.48
N LEU A 553 -10.84 -18.46 10.17
CA LEU A 553 -10.25 -17.88 8.95
C LEU A 553 -10.89 -18.41 7.67
N GLN A 554 -12.20 -18.69 7.75
CA GLN A 554 -13.01 -19.21 6.65
C GLN A 554 -14.32 -18.45 6.54
N TYR A 555 -14.81 -18.30 5.30
CA TYR A 555 -16.13 -17.76 5.03
C TYR A 555 -16.89 -18.59 4.01
N ASN A 556 -18.21 -18.53 4.05
CA ASN A 556 -19.08 -19.23 3.10
C ASN A 556 -19.33 -18.35 1.88
N SER A 557 -18.56 -18.56 0.82
CA SER A 557 -18.78 -17.91 -0.45
C SER A 557 -19.97 -18.52 -1.18
N ARG A 558 -20.38 -17.90 -2.28
CA ARG A 558 -21.40 -18.46 -3.19
C ARG A 558 -21.09 -19.89 -3.66
N ASN A 559 -19.82 -20.22 -3.84
CA ASN A 559 -19.35 -21.48 -4.39
C ASN A 559 -18.83 -22.46 -3.33
N GLY A 560 -19.13 -22.23 -2.06
CA GLY A 560 -18.69 -23.06 -0.94
C GLY A 560 -17.75 -22.30 0.03
N THR A 561 -17.19 -23.03 0.97
CA THR A 561 -16.31 -22.45 1.99
C THR A 561 -14.95 -22.11 1.39
N ARG A 562 -14.46 -20.90 1.67
CA ARG A 562 -13.12 -20.40 1.28
C ARG A 562 -12.35 -19.92 2.49
N TYR A 563 -11.02 -19.92 2.39
CA TYR A 563 -10.14 -19.31 3.38
C TYR A 563 -10.00 -17.80 3.13
N TYR A 564 -9.71 -17.03 4.19
CA TYR A 564 -9.47 -15.60 4.06
C TYR A 564 -8.22 -15.33 3.24
N ALA A 565 -8.32 -14.44 2.28
CA ALA A 565 -7.15 -13.87 1.62
C ALA A 565 -6.54 -12.75 2.45
N GLY A 566 -7.35 -11.99 3.16
CA GLY A 566 -6.94 -10.95 4.12
C GLY A 566 -6.26 -9.74 3.51
N ARG A 567 -5.77 -9.81 2.28
CA ARG A 567 -4.97 -8.79 1.62
C ARG A 567 -5.82 -7.92 0.70
N GLY A 568 -5.51 -6.62 0.69
CA GLY A 568 -6.22 -5.66 -0.15
C GLY A 568 -5.86 -5.72 -1.63
N ASN A 569 -4.79 -6.42 -2.05
CA ASN A 569 -4.41 -6.52 -3.44
C ASN A 569 -5.08 -7.69 -4.17
N GLY A 570 -5.21 -7.59 -5.48
CA GLY A 570 -5.89 -8.58 -6.31
C GLY A 570 -5.02 -9.77 -6.75
N SER A 571 -3.71 -9.74 -6.51
CA SER A 571 -2.81 -10.85 -6.87
C SER A 571 -2.96 -12.07 -5.96
N TYR A 572 -3.71 -11.92 -4.86
CA TYR A 572 -3.96 -12.98 -3.91
C TYR A 572 -5.44 -13.28 -3.86
N ILE A 573 -5.84 -14.40 -4.41
CA ILE A 573 -7.26 -14.82 -4.55
C ILE A 573 -7.61 -15.74 -3.40
N SER A 574 -8.74 -15.47 -2.71
CA SER A 574 -9.32 -16.37 -1.72
C SER A 574 -9.68 -17.72 -2.37
N GLY A 575 -9.36 -18.82 -1.72
CA GLY A 575 -9.55 -20.15 -2.33
C GLY A 575 -9.71 -21.27 -1.34
N TYR A 576 -9.68 -22.48 -1.88
CA TYR A 576 -9.83 -23.71 -1.10
C TYR A 576 -8.50 -24.21 -0.55
N ASP A 577 -7.39 -23.81 -1.17
CA ASP A 577 -6.05 -24.19 -0.72
C ASP A 577 -5.64 -23.30 0.45
N ARG A 578 -5.30 -23.93 1.57
CA ARG A 578 -4.91 -23.25 2.80
C ARG A 578 -3.53 -22.63 2.70
N ASP A 579 -2.64 -23.24 1.94
CA ASP A 579 -1.23 -22.84 1.91
C ASP A 579 -1.04 -21.53 1.13
N ASP A 580 -1.97 -21.21 0.22
CA ASP A 580 -1.96 -19.96 -0.54
C ASP A 580 -2.76 -18.80 0.12
N GLN A 581 -3.40 -19.07 1.27
CA GLN A 581 -4.29 -18.11 1.94
C GLN A 581 -3.74 -17.70 3.32
N VAL A 582 -4.46 -16.84 4.03
CA VAL A 582 -4.08 -16.42 5.39
C VAL A 582 -4.04 -17.62 6.32
N ASN A 583 -2.91 -17.80 6.99
CA ASN A 583 -2.68 -18.88 7.94
C ASN A 583 -2.84 -18.40 9.38
N LYS A 584 -3.17 -19.34 10.28
CA LYS A 584 -3.24 -19.04 11.73
C LYS A 584 -1.89 -18.73 12.34
N ASN A 585 -0.83 -19.21 11.73
CA ASN A 585 0.55 -18.98 12.17
C ASN A 585 1.38 -18.62 10.95
N ALA A 586 2.26 -17.64 11.11
CA ALA A 586 3.23 -17.27 10.09
C ALA A 586 4.56 -16.90 10.76
N TYR A 587 5.68 -17.23 10.09
CA TYR A 587 7.02 -17.07 10.64
C TYR A 587 8.00 -16.58 9.58
N GLY A 588 8.96 -15.78 10.03
CA GLY A 588 10.04 -15.32 9.18
C GLY A 588 11.25 -14.87 9.98
N TYR A 589 12.38 -14.76 9.33
CA TYR A 589 13.57 -14.18 9.92
C TYR A 589 14.28 -13.24 8.97
N THR A 590 15.03 -12.29 9.57
CA THR A 590 15.90 -11.36 8.86
C THR A 590 17.28 -11.42 9.47
N LEU A 591 18.30 -11.49 8.61
CA LEU A 591 19.72 -11.48 8.96
C LEU A 591 20.38 -10.28 8.30
N VAL A 592 21.21 -9.57 9.05
CA VAL A 592 22.07 -8.49 8.55
C VAL A 592 23.49 -8.74 8.98
N LEU A 593 24.43 -8.53 8.07
CA LEU A 593 25.87 -8.53 8.36
C LEU A 593 26.47 -7.27 7.75
N SER A 594 27.25 -6.53 8.53
CA SER A 594 27.95 -5.34 8.05
C SER A 594 29.33 -5.25 8.66
N GLY A 595 30.33 -5.11 7.81
CA GLY A 595 31.72 -4.86 8.21
C GLY A 595 32.15 -3.46 7.81
N THR A 596 33.20 -2.93 8.45
CA THR A 596 33.79 -1.63 8.10
C THR A 596 35.29 -1.75 8.06
N TRP A 597 35.91 -1.21 7.02
CA TRP A 597 37.32 -0.85 6.95
C TRP A 597 37.43 0.66 7.11
N ASN A 598 38.13 1.09 8.15
CA ASN A 598 38.36 2.50 8.42
C ASN A 598 39.56 3.01 7.63
N ASP A 599 39.47 4.25 7.19
CA ASP A 599 40.56 5.01 6.59
C ASP A 599 41.33 4.24 5.50
N VAL A 600 40.59 3.55 4.63
CA VAL A 600 41.18 2.79 3.50
C VAL A 600 41.95 3.71 2.54
N TYR A 601 41.54 4.98 2.48
CA TYR A 601 42.24 6.05 1.76
C TYR A 601 41.80 7.40 2.33
N ALA A 602 42.76 8.19 2.90
CA ALA A 602 42.64 9.60 3.24
C ALA A 602 41.27 10.02 3.84
N GLY A 603 40.81 9.31 4.88
CA GLY A 603 39.56 9.60 5.59
C GLY A 603 38.31 8.92 4.99
N VAL A 604 38.49 8.01 4.04
CA VAL A 604 37.39 7.20 3.47
C VAL A 604 37.24 5.90 4.23
N ASN A 605 36.06 5.65 4.77
CA ASN A 605 35.67 4.35 5.30
C ASN A 605 34.83 3.57 4.26
N LEU A 606 35.06 2.25 4.17
CA LEU A 606 34.26 1.36 3.33
C LEU A 606 33.51 0.35 4.20
N SER A 607 32.20 0.23 3.95
CA SER A 607 31.35 -0.67 4.71
C SER A 607 30.51 -1.55 3.78
N PRO A 608 30.98 -2.77 3.44
CA PRO A 608 30.14 -3.76 2.80
C PRO A 608 29.05 -4.24 3.75
N PHE A 609 27.89 -4.57 3.20
CA PHE A 609 26.79 -5.13 3.96
C PHE A 609 26.00 -6.15 3.15
N ALA A 610 25.34 -7.05 3.87
CA ALA A 610 24.40 -8.00 3.32
C ALA A 610 23.17 -8.11 4.22
N VAL A 611 21.99 -8.18 3.61
CA VAL A 611 20.71 -8.43 4.27
C VAL A 611 20.07 -9.64 3.63
N PHE A 612 19.51 -10.53 4.42
CA PHE A 612 18.75 -11.69 3.95
C PHE A 612 17.45 -11.81 4.74
N LYS A 613 16.33 -11.88 4.04
CA LYS A 613 15.00 -12.10 4.61
C LYS A 613 14.39 -13.38 4.07
N HIS A 614 13.76 -14.18 4.94
CA HIS A 614 13.05 -15.38 4.56
C HIS A 614 11.78 -15.56 5.41
N ASP A 615 10.64 -15.60 4.74
CA ASP A 615 9.36 -15.95 5.31
C ASP A 615 9.17 -17.45 5.07
N PHE A 616 9.44 -18.29 6.09
CA PHE A 616 9.63 -19.72 5.85
C PHE A 616 8.37 -20.56 6.09
N GLU A 617 7.35 -20.03 6.75
CA GLU A 617 6.09 -20.74 7.01
C GLU A 617 4.94 -19.73 7.18
N GLY A 618 3.83 -20.01 6.51
CA GLY A 618 2.56 -19.32 6.64
C GLY A 618 2.49 -17.92 6.00
N ASN A 619 1.25 -17.50 5.75
CA ASN A 619 0.93 -16.22 5.15
C ASN A 619 0.24 -15.30 6.16
N SER A 620 0.75 -14.07 6.31
CA SER A 620 0.15 -13.03 7.12
C SER A 620 -1.17 -12.51 6.51
N HIS A 621 -2.05 -12.01 7.37
CA HIS A 621 -3.23 -11.24 6.95
C HIS A 621 -2.86 -9.93 6.26
N GLN A 622 -1.63 -9.45 6.42
CA GLN A 622 -1.17 -8.15 5.97
C GLN A 622 -0.11 -8.28 4.87
N THR A 623 -0.34 -7.58 3.76
CA THR A 623 0.61 -7.51 2.66
C THR A 623 1.96 -6.95 3.15
N GLY A 624 3.05 -7.57 2.69
CA GLY A 624 4.41 -7.14 3.03
C GLY A 624 4.98 -7.74 4.33
N ASN A 625 4.18 -8.38 5.20
CA ASN A 625 4.69 -9.03 6.41
C ASN A 625 5.23 -10.43 6.10
N PHE A 626 4.42 -11.49 6.15
CA PHE A 626 4.86 -12.85 5.82
C PHE A 626 4.15 -13.37 4.57
N ILE A 627 4.91 -13.98 3.65
CA ILE A 627 4.41 -14.78 2.51
C ILE A 627 5.24 -16.05 2.46
N GLU A 628 4.63 -17.21 2.65
CA GLU A 628 5.31 -18.48 2.73
C GLU A 628 6.25 -18.73 1.55
N GLY A 629 7.51 -19.04 1.85
CA GLY A 629 8.55 -19.31 0.87
C GLY A 629 9.18 -18.07 0.22
N ARG A 630 8.72 -16.84 0.54
CA ARG A 630 9.31 -15.62 0.02
C ARG A 630 10.69 -15.36 0.60
N LYS A 631 11.62 -14.99 -0.27
CA LYS A 631 13.00 -14.62 0.07
C LYS A 631 13.39 -13.31 -0.61
N ALA A 632 14.27 -12.60 0.04
CA ALA A 632 14.96 -11.45 -0.55
C ALA A 632 16.37 -11.35 0.02
N TYR A 633 17.32 -10.97 -0.81
CA TYR A 633 18.62 -10.54 -0.30
C TYR A 633 19.04 -9.21 -0.92
N THR A 634 19.80 -8.46 -0.13
CA THR A 634 20.45 -7.24 -0.58
C THR A 634 21.93 -7.35 -0.25
N VAL A 635 22.79 -7.03 -1.20
CA VAL A 635 24.23 -6.86 -0.98
C VAL A 635 24.64 -5.46 -1.44
N GLY A 636 25.49 -4.81 -0.67
CA GLY A 636 25.89 -3.46 -0.97
C GLY A 636 27.22 -3.05 -0.39
N MET A 637 27.66 -1.89 -0.82
CA MET A 637 28.88 -1.21 -0.36
C MET A 637 28.56 0.24 -0.10
N ARG A 638 28.92 0.71 1.10
CA ARG A 638 28.85 2.13 1.48
C ARG A 638 30.25 2.66 1.63
N ALA A 639 30.50 3.84 1.07
CA ALA A 639 31.71 4.62 1.25
C ALA A 639 31.34 5.91 1.99
N SER A 640 31.99 6.22 3.11
CA SER A 640 31.80 7.49 3.82
C SER A 640 33.13 8.25 3.90
N TYR A 641 33.05 9.56 3.62
CA TYR A 641 34.19 10.46 3.68
C TYR A 641 33.93 11.54 4.73
N LEU A 642 34.79 11.59 5.75
CA LEU A 642 34.74 12.54 6.87
C LEU A 642 33.34 12.67 7.53
N ASN A 643 32.56 11.58 7.51
CA ASN A 643 31.19 11.50 8.03
C ASN A 643 30.19 12.50 7.40
N SER A 644 30.56 13.19 6.35
CA SER A 644 29.75 14.22 5.69
C SER A 644 29.26 13.79 4.31
N LEU A 645 30.14 13.16 3.50
CA LEU A 645 29.80 12.65 2.19
C LEU A 645 29.70 11.13 2.27
N GLU A 646 28.57 10.59 1.81
CA GLU A 646 28.33 9.16 1.75
C GLU A 646 27.87 8.78 0.34
N ALA A 647 28.39 7.66 -0.17
CA ALA A 647 27.95 7.05 -1.41
C ALA A 647 27.67 5.57 -1.16
N GLU A 648 26.55 5.07 -1.67
CA GLU A 648 26.15 3.69 -1.50
C GLU A 648 25.70 3.11 -2.83
N ILE A 649 26.09 1.86 -3.08
CA ILE A 649 25.57 1.04 -4.17
C ILE A 649 25.09 -0.29 -3.59
N GLN A 650 23.90 -0.74 -4.02
CA GLN A 650 23.33 -2.01 -3.58
C GLN A 650 22.62 -2.74 -4.72
N TYR A 651 22.58 -4.05 -4.63
CA TYR A 651 21.77 -4.93 -5.45
C TYR A 651 20.78 -5.67 -4.56
N THR A 652 19.51 -5.72 -4.99
CA THR A 652 18.45 -6.46 -4.28
C THR A 652 17.78 -7.43 -5.24
N GLU A 653 17.64 -8.69 -4.81
CA GLU A 653 16.90 -9.75 -5.50
C GLU A 653 15.71 -10.21 -4.65
N PHE A 654 14.56 -10.41 -5.32
CA PHE A 654 13.33 -10.92 -4.73
C PHE A 654 12.95 -12.23 -5.39
N TYR A 655 12.80 -13.32 -4.62
CA TYR A 655 12.48 -14.62 -5.17
C TYR A 655 11.66 -15.49 -4.19
N GLY A 656 11.19 -16.65 -4.67
CA GLY A 656 10.35 -17.55 -3.90
C GLY A 656 8.89 -17.13 -3.81
N ALA A 657 8.06 -17.96 -3.20
CA ALA A 657 6.60 -17.82 -3.05
C ALA A 657 5.80 -17.75 -4.37
N GLY A 658 6.41 -18.00 -5.52
CA GLY A 658 5.72 -18.09 -6.81
C GLY A 658 4.85 -16.85 -7.10
N GLN A 659 3.60 -17.09 -7.47
CA GLN A 659 2.63 -16.04 -7.81
C GLN A 659 2.21 -15.16 -6.62
N ASN A 660 2.39 -15.66 -5.39
CA ASN A 660 2.05 -14.92 -4.16
C ASN A 660 3.06 -13.79 -3.86
N ASN A 661 4.23 -13.79 -4.50
CA ASN A 661 5.22 -12.74 -4.38
C ASN A 661 5.07 -11.72 -5.51
N GLY A 662 4.37 -10.61 -5.27
CA GLY A 662 4.20 -9.53 -6.24
C GLY A 662 5.51 -8.84 -6.65
N ALA A 663 6.55 -8.94 -5.81
CA ALA A 663 7.87 -8.35 -6.08
C ALA A 663 8.84 -9.30 -6.79
N ARG A 664 8.45 -10.51 -7.18
CA ARG A 664 9.33 -11.57 -7.74
C ARG A 664 10.08 -11.19 -9.02
N ASP A 665 9.68 -10.09 -9.67
CA ASP A 665 10.30 -9.54 -10.87
C ASP A 665 10.77 -8.10 -10.69
N ARG A 666 11.06 -7.70 -9.45
CA ARG A 666 11.47 -6.34 -9.06
C ARG A 666 12.95 -6.25 -8.66
N ASP A 667 13.81 -7.13 -9.16
CA ASP A 667 15.24 -7.06 -8.89
C ASP A 667 15.82 -5.74 -9.35
N ASN A 668 16.66 -5.13 -8.49
CA ASN A 668 17.09 -3.77 -8.75
C ASN A 668 18.51 -3.49 -8.24
N ILE A 669 19.11 -2.46 -8.83
CA ILE A 669 20.32 -1.81 -8.35
C ILE A 669 19.96 -0.42 -7.87
N GLY A 670 20.34 -0.09 -6.65
CA GLY A 670 20.24 1.25 -6.06
C GLY A 670 21.60 1.94 -6.02
N LEU A 671 21.63 3.22 -6.36
CA LEU A 671 22.76 4.12 -6.16
C LEU A 671 22.28 5.32 -5.37
N ASN A 672 23.05 5.75 -4.39
CA ASN A 672 22.73 6.90 -3.57
C ASN A 672 23.98 7.65 -3.19
N VAL A 673 23.95 9.01 -3.24
CA VAL A 673 24.97 9.90 -2.76
C VAL A 673 24.32 10.96 -1.89
N LYS A 674 24.84 11.18 -0.69
CA LYS A 674 24.34 12.21 0.23
C LYS A 674 25.46 12.99 0.86
N TYR A 675 25.17 14.27 1.12
CA TYR A 675 26.08 15.21 1.76
C TYR A 675 25.33 15.93 2.89
N SER A 676 25.90 15.87 4.10
CA SER A 676 25.31 16.46 5.30
C SER A 676 26.19 17.59 5.84
N PHE A 677 25.59 18.70 6.24
CA PHE A 677 26.28 19.90 6.75
C PHE A 677 25.37 20.72 7.69
#